data_835fb90ad53d5edeee91e5bb47e37159
#
_entry.id   835fb90ad53d5edeee91e5bb47e37159
#
_cell.length_a   1.000
_cell.length_b   1.000
_cell.length_c   1.000
_cell.angle_alpha   90.00
_cell.angle_beta   90.00
_cell.angle_gamma   90.00
#
_symmetry.space_group_name_H-M   'P 1'
#
loop_
_entity.id
_entity.type
_entity.pdbx_description
1 polymer ?
#
loop_
_entity_poly.entity_id
_entity_poly.type
_entity_poly.pdbx_seq_one_letter_code
_entity_poly.pdbx_strand_id
1 'polypeptide(L)'
;MRNERWVYRFLFAWNDTLFFDPLDVFYEPNADHFLAAFDERVRARFVRSGIWWSFRHNQNLPAQGWKIHISSSHRHVREVATSVIGHLTEREIDFKIALDLNIFEMLNSKAMSRGSGGKLVTVYPRDDDEFRTCLADLARLLEGVEGAYVLSDLRYRDSKALYFRYGQFLDTDGVDVLGRRRGRILGPDGPVPDDRRPGHAQPSWVPWPFDDWRPADEDEQDDGLLGGRFRVTGAIQFSNSGGVYTAEDTADDDRPVLLKEARPHTNVNPRQDHDAVDILGREWMFLNRLADTGAYPAPIARFRHWEHHYIAEEFVDSSDIRSVLLERNPLARPGFDIERSREYLRIFLAVFRGLARAIRAAHDRGVILTDFTAANLLIDPDTYEVTIVDLEACRLAESGDDALAKPVELYTPGFSLSRNRFKAYGPEGDRYALASTMAYFVFPIAAMSYLREDVLDLYRIFITEGLGWPERVHRLITDLARDRIDLTGLLKALEDEGDDLLDRVEAAPVLPVVEEESGLADAEAGVAAFIGASADTDRDTLFPVDPFAHVTNPLSLGFGASGVLWALHAGGVPIRPRWRDWLGRRLADIDPAHYPDGLMNGLSGIAWAADSLGLGVPARELLTRANERAVDTGDHTFYYGLSGVGMTNLRFFLRGHDPRDLAAARECAQALHETARRDGGHAHWLNEFSTKGPLTGLGFGQAGVAMFLLRMHQITGEAHHLRLGREALAWEMAHAAPIDDDGGPVMFEHEGTMEPYVEVGSAGVLQVLLRYGDTDAARTVLRGLDVRYSVMPGYAFGMAGVADALLDAAEFTGDRSYRHTALRQLDFVRRVFLFEPAERFGLPRADGRPPLLGLPGDGLLRCSTDYLTGSAGVLRVLHRVNRGGPADFLLDEVGR
;
A
#
# COMPACT_ATOMS: atom_id res chain seq x y z
N MET A 1 -1.52 8.20 1.90
CA MET A 1 -0.24 7.46 1.94
C MET A 1 -0.43 5.94 1.93
N ARG A 2 -1.22 5.32 2.84
CA ARG A 2 -1.46 3.85 2.80
C ARG A 2 -1.98 3.38 1.45
N ASN A 3 -2.98 4.04 0.88
CA ASN A 3 -3.56 3.64 -0.42
C ASN A 3 -2.56 3.75 -1.58
N GLU A 4 -1.67 4.74 -1.59
CA GLU A 4 -0.65 4.87 -2.64
C GLU A 4 0.42 3.76 -2.54
N ARG A 5 0.81 3.33 -1.33
CA ARG A 5 1.73 2.21 -1.13
C ARG A 5 1.13 0.88 -1.63
N TRP A 6 -0.19 0.68 -1.54
CA TRP A 6 -0.87 -0.54 -2.00
C TRP A 6 -0.77 -0.77 -3.50
N VAL A 7 -0.93 0.26 -4.31
CA VAL A 7 -0.86 0.15 -5.78
C VAL A 7 0.51 -0.37 -6.22
N TYR A 8 1.59 0.15 -5.63
CA TYR A 8 2.94 -0.32 -5.95
C TYR A 8 3.13 -1.79 -5.55
N ARG A 9 2.63 -2.23 -4.41
CA ARG A 9 2.80 -3.61 -3.95
C ARG A 9 2.22 -4.64 -4.89
N PHE A 10 1.08 -4.38 -5.48
CA PHE A 10 0.48 -5.28 -6.47
C PHE A 10 1.39 -5.49 -7.67
N LEU A 11 1.96 -4.42 -8.23
CA LEU A 11 2.88 -4.49 -9.36
C LEU A 11 4.16 -5.27 -9.04
N PHE A 12 4.67 -5.13 -7.81
CA PHE A 12 5.88 -5.82 -7.34
C PHE A 12 5.63 -7.25 -6.84
N ALA A 13 4.39 -7.65 -6.63
CA ALA A 13 3.99 -8.99 -6.21
C ALA A 13 3.49 -9.86 -7.36
N TRP A 14 3.65 -9.44 -8.60
CA TRP A 14 3.17 -10.18 -9.78
C TRP A 14 3.92 -11.48 -10.01
N ASN A 15 5.18 -11.55 -9.60
CA ASN A 15 6.01 -12.72 -9.73
C ASN A 15 5.76 -13.75 -8.60
N ASP A 16 6.01 -15.03 -8.89
CA ASP A 16 5.89 -16.14 -7.92
C ASP A 16 7.16 -16.27 -7.08
N THR A 17 7.51 -15.20 -6.34
CA THR A 17 8.71 -15.08 -5.51
C THR A 17 8.38 -14.84 -4.05
N LEU A 18 9.37 -15.06 -3.17
CA LEU A 18 9.26 -14.75 -1.74
C LEU A 18 9.25 -13.26 -1.46
N PHE A 19 9.85 -12.45 -2.34
CA PHE A 19 10.10 -11.04 -2.15
C PHE A 19 9.33 -10.18 -3.16
N PHE A 20 9.25 -8.89 -2.89
CA PHE A 20 8.82 -7.91 -3.86
C PHE A 20 9.93 -7.69 -4.88
N ASP A 21 9.64 -7.86 -6.13
CA ASP A 21 10.59 -7.61 -7.22
C ASP A 21 9.99 -6.63 -8.24
N PRO A 22 10.77 -5.61 -8.68
CA PRO A 22 10.33 -4.73 -9.76
C PRO A 22 10.19 -5.49 -11.08
N LEU A 23 9.22 -5.11 -11.89
CA LEU A 23 8.94 -5.77 -13.18
C LEU A 23 10.15 -5.82 -14.11
N ASP A 24 10.96 -4.78 -14.15
CA ASP A 24 12.15 -4.68 -14.99
C ASP A 24 13.29 -5.62 -14.57
N VAL A 25 13.27 -6.13 -13.35
CA VAL A 25 14.28 -7.11 -12.85
C VAL A 25 13.95 -8.54 -13.31
N PHE A 26 12.68 -8.93 -13.32
CA PHE A 26 12.31 -10.32 -13.56
C PHE A 26 11.51 -10.55 -14.85
N TYR A 27 10.90 -9.49 -15.40
CA TYR A 27 10.04 -9.64 -16.56
C TYR A 27 10.87 -9.73 -17.84
N GLU A 28 10.74 -10.83 -18.54
CA GLU A 28 11.29 -10.99 -19.89
C GLU A 28 10.17 -10.84 -20.91
N PRO A 29 10.34 -10.00 -21.94
CA PRO A 29 9.35 -9.86 -22.99
C PRO A 29 9.06 -11.18 -23.67
N ASN A 30 7.81 -11.43 -23.99
CA ASN A 30 7.40 -12.62 -24.72
C ASN A 30 8.10 -12.75 -26.07
N ALA A 31 8.26 -13.98 -26.60
CA ALA A 31 8.88 -14.21 -27.90
C ALA A 31 8.17 -13.45 -29.06
N ASP A 32 6.89 -13.15 -28.89
CA ASP A 32 6.06 -12.41 -29.82
C ASP A 32 5.85 -10.92 -29.41
N HIS A 33 6.84 -10.34 -28.68
CA HIS A 33 6.84 -8.93 -28.29
C HIS A 33 6.71 -7.98 -29.51
N PHE A 34 6.29 -6.73 -29.30
CA PHE A 34 5.94 -5.83 -30.39
C PHE A 34 7.06 -5.54 -31.41
N LEU A 35 8.32 -5.70 -31.03
CA LEU A 35 9.44 -5.59 -31.98
C LEU A 35 9.75 -6.90 -32.71
N ALA A 36 9.14 -8.02 -32.36
CA ALA A 36 9.45 -9.32 -32.99
C ALA A 36 9.14 -9.38 -34.48
N ALA A 37 8.20 -8.57 -34.96
CA ALA A 37 7.83 -8.47 -36.39
C ALA A 37 8.87 -7.72 -37.24
N PHE A 38 9.85 -7.05 -36.63
CA PHE A 38 10.84 -6.23 -37.34
C PHE A 38 12.19 -6.96 -37.45
N ASP A 39 12.95 -6.58 -38.49
CA ASP A 39 14.29 -7.11 -38.67
C ASP A 39 15.31 -6.62 -37.62
N GLU A 40 16.51 -7.21 -37.62
CA GLU A 40 17.57 -6.91 -36.65
C GLU A 40 18.01 -5.42 -36.71
N ARG A 41 17.98 -4.79 -37.89
CA ARG A 41 18.43 -3.38 -38.07
C ARG A 41 17.47 -2.42 -37.38
N VAL A 42 16.18 -2.70 -37.44
CA VAL A 42 15.17 -1.92 -36.75
C VAL A 42 15.24 -2.19 -35.24
N ARG A 43 15.28 -3.46 -34.82
CA ARG A 43 15.34 -3.85 -33.40
C ARG A 43 16.55 -3.25 -32.68
N ALA A 44 17.71 -3.25 -33.31
CA ALA A 44 18.94 -2.71 -32.74
C ALA A 44 18.88 -1.20 -32.42
N ARG A 45 17.88 -0.48 -32.93
CA ARG A 45 17.68 0.96 -32.65
C ARG A 45 16.87 1.19 -31.37
N PHE A 46 16.35 0.14 -30.74
CA PHE A 46 15.55 0.25 -29.52
C PHE A 46 16.37 -0.14 -28.29
N VAL A 47 16.10 0.56 -27.20
CA VAL A 47 16.63 0.26 -25.88
C VAL A 47 15.47 -0.05 -24.95
N ARG A 48 15.58 -1.12 -24.15
CA ARG A 48 14.62 -1.40 -23.09
C ARG A 48 14.78 -0.39 -21.94
N SER A 49 13.68 0.20 -21.50
CA SER A 49 13.62 1.08 -20.35
C SER A 49 12.42 0.67 -19.49
N GLY A 50 12.65 -0.13 -18.45
CA GLY A 50 11.61 -0.74 -17.64
C GLY A 50 10.66 -1.61 -18.47
N ILE A 51 9.39 -1.22 -18.52
CA ILE A 51 8.31 -1.90 -19.27
C ILE A 51 8.15 -1.39 -20.72
N TRP A 52 9.09 -0.60 -21.22
CA TRP A 52 9.00 0.08 -22.52
C TRP A 52 10.14 -0.30 -23.44
N TRP A 53 9.84 -0.44 -24.74
CA TRP A 53 10.79 -0.28 -25.82
C TRP A 53 10.90 1.21 -26.16
N SER A 54 12.07 1.80 -26.03
CA SER A 54 12.35 3.21 -26.33
C SER A 54 13.19 3.34 -27.58
N PHE A 55 12.68 4.09 -28.56
CA PHE A 55 13.41 4.54 -29.73
C PHE A 55 13.87 5.97 -29.48
N ARG A 56 15.18 6.19 -29.50
CA ARG A 56 15.81 7.49 -29.31
C ARG A 56 16.73 7.80 -30.46
N HIS A 57 16.34 8.76 -31.28
CA HIS A 57 17.09 9.22 -32.44
C HIS A 57 17.73 10.59 -32.18
N ASN A 58 16.99 11.50 -31.58
CA ASN A 58 17.43 12.88 -31.37
C ASN A 58 18.23 13.02 -30.08
N GLN A 59 19.47 13.53 -30.20
CA GLN A 59 20.32 13.79 -29.04
C GLN A 59 19.87 15.02 -28.22
N ASN A 60 19.10 15.93 -28.83
CA ASN A 60 18.64 17.18 -28.24
C ASN A 60 17.11 17.24 -28.13
N LEU A 61 16.51 16.21 -27.58
CA LEU A 61 15.07 16.24 -27.28
C LEU A 61 14.79 17.33 -26.24
N PRO A 62 13.76 18.19 -26.43
CA PRO A 62 13.40 19.20 -25.42
C PRO A 62 13.03 18.55 -24.10
N ALA A 63 13.25 19.26 -23.00
CA ALA A 63 12.89 18.76 -21.67
C ALA A 63 11.37 18.59 -21.50
N GLN A 64 10.58 19.40 -22.22
CA GLN A 64 9.12 19.41 -22.18
C GLN A 64 8.52 19.81 -23.52
N GLY A 65 7.28 19.46 -23.78
CA GLY A 65 6.61 19.78 -25.03
C GLY A 65 5.26 19.08 -25.17
N TRP A 66 4.66 19.21 -26.35
CA TRP A 66 3.47 18.46 -26.74
C TRP A 66 3.83 17.02 -27.05
N LYS A 67 3.30 16.07 -26.27
CA LYS A 67 3.43 14.63 -26.52
C LYS A 67 2.13 14.04 -27.05
N ILE A 68 2.28 13.00 -27.87
CA ILE A 68 1.16 12.26 -28.43
C ILE A 68 1.09 10.91 -27.71
N HIS A 69 -0.11 10.52 -27.28
CA HIS A 69 -0.36 9.18 -26.79
C HIS A 69 -1.28 8.44 -27.72
N ILE A 70 -0.93 7.18 -28.00
CA ILE A 70 -1.69 6.30 -28.85
C ILE A 70 -2.30 5.23 -27.98
N SER A 71 -3.61 5.09 -28.06
CA SER A 71 -4.38 4.02 -27.45
C SER A 71 -4.78 2.97 -28.48
N SER A 72 -5.15 1.79 -28.03
CA SER A 72 -5.66 0.72 -28.89
C SER A 72 -6.58 -0.21 -28.13
N SER A 73 -7.50 -0.85 -28.82
CA SER A 73 -8.21 -2.02 -28.30
C SER A 73 -7.29 -3.26 -28.33
N HIS A 74 -7.57 -4.24 -27.47
CA HIS A 74 -6.84 -5.52 -27.47
C HIS A 74 -6.91 -6.27 -28.80
N ARG A 75 -7.97 -6.05 -29.59
CA ARG A 75 -8.17 -6.69 -30.90
C ARG A 75 -7.24 -6.14 -31.99
N HIS A 76 -6.90 -4.84 -31.91
CA HIS A 76 -6.10 -4.15 -32.92
C HIS A 76 -4.67 -3.83 -32.47
N VAL A 77 -4.31 -4.12 -31.20
CA VAL A 77 -3.03 -3.68 -30.60
C VAL A 77 -1.79 -4.10 -31.38
N ARG A 78 -1.77 -5.31 -31.97
CA ARG A 78 -0.62 -5.79 -32.75
C ARG A 78 -0.48 -5.07 -34.09
N GLU A 79 -1.59 -4.83 -34.76
CA GLU A 79 -1.62 -4.09 -36.02
C GLU A 79 -1.22 -2.62 -35.79
N VAL A 80 -1.81 -1.99 -34.78
CA VAL A 80 -1.46 -0.63 -34.37
C VAL A 80 0.01 -0.53 -34.02
N ALA A 81 0.53 -1.42 -33.18
CA ALA A 81 1.93 -1.43 -32.78
C ALA A 81 2.87 -1.54 -34.00
N THR A 82 2.59 -2.47 -34.91
CA THR A 82 3.40 -2.69 -36.12
C THR A 82 3.38 -1.47 -37.03
N SER A 83 2.21 -0.91 -37.30
CA SER A 83 2.05 0.26 -38.17
C SER A 83 2.72 1.50 -37.60
N VAL A 84 2.54 1.75 -36.29
CA VAL A 84 3.09 2.92 -35.60
C VAL A 84 4.62 2.82 -35.47
N ILE A 85 5.16 1.66 -35.10
CA ILE A 85 6.62 1.44 -35.01
C ILE A 85 7.26 1.70 -36.38
N GLY A 86 6.71 1.10 -37.45
CA GLY A 86 7.24 1.31 -38.81
C GLY A 86 7.24 2.78 -39.20
N HIS A 87 6.11 3.45 -39.05
CA HIS A 87 5.95 4.85 -39.42
C HIS A 87 6.87 5.80 -38.64
N LEU A 88 6.91 5.67 -37.31
CA LEU A 88 7.74 6.57 -36.48
C LEU A 88 9.25 6.30 -36.64
N THR A 89 9.65 5.03 -36.82
CA THR A 89 11.05 4.65 -37.04
C THR A 89 11.55 5.14 -38.40
N GLU A 90 10.74 5.08 -39.47
CA GLU A 90 11.07 5.58 -40.79
C GLU A 90 11.24 7.11 -40.79
N ARG A 91 10.42 7.81 -40.01
CA ARG A 91 10.47 9.28 -39.85
C ARG A 91 11.44 9.76 -38.79
N GLU A 92 12.12 8.85 -38.10
CA GLU A 92 13.11 9.14 -37.07
C GLU A 92 12.58 10.02 -35.92
N ILE A 93 11.32 9.80 -35.52
CA ILE A 93 10.66 10.50 -34.42
C ILE A 93 10.84 9.66 -33.13
N ASP A 94 11.18 10.33 -32.03
CA ASP A 94 11.39 9.69 -30.73
C ASP A 94 10.05 9.19 -30.12
N PHE A 95 10.03 7.96 -29.64
CA PHE A 95 8.86 7.39 -28.99
C PHE A 95 9.24 6.23 -28.06
N LYS A 96 8.28 5.83 -27.22
CA LYS A 96 8.31 4.57 -26.48
C LYS A 96 7.00 3.81 -26.68
N ILE A 97 7.08 2.48 -26.65
CA ILE A 97 5.95 1.57 -26.76
C ILE A 97 6.04 0.48 -25.70
N ALA A 98 4.91 -0.03 -25.21
CA ALA A 98 4.86 -1.18 -24.32
C ALA A 98 5.67 -2.37 -24.87
N LEU A 99 6.28 -3.18 -23.99
CA LEU A 99 7.13 -4.30 -24.41
C LEU A 99 6.37 -5.32 -25.26
N ASP A 100 5.20 -5.73 -24.79
CA ASP A 100 4.39 -6.79 -25.39
C ASP A 100 2.93 -6.73 -24.94
N LEU A 101 2.18 -7.78 -25.28
CA LEU A 101 0.76 -7.89 -24.99
C LEU A 101 0.43 -7.97 -23.49
N ASN A 102 1.29 -8.62 -22.69
CA ASN A 102 1.08 -8.70 -21.23
C ASN A 102 1.27 -7.33 -20.57
N ILE A 103 2.26 -6.56 -21.02
CA ILE A 103 2.45 -5.17 -20.53
C ILE A 103 1.29 -4.28 -20.99
N PHE A 104 0.79 -4.46 -22.21
CA PHE A 104 -0.40 -3.76 -22.67
C PHE A 104 -1.63 -4.08 -21.80
N GLU A 105 -1.85 -5.36 -21.47
CA GLU A 105 -2.91 -5.81 -20.55
C GLU A 105 -2.77 -5.13 -19.18
N MET A 106 -1.55 -5.13 -18.61
CA MET A 106 -1.26 -4.46 -17.33
C MET A 106 -1.57 -2.95 -17.38
N LEU A 107 -1.14 -2.24 -18.44
CA LEU A 107 -1.37 -0.79 -18.61
C LEU A 107 -2.86 -0.44 -18.75
N ASN A 108 -3.68 -1.38 -19.17
CA ASN A 108 -5.13 -1.23 -19.29
C ASN A 108 -5.91 -1.88 -18.14
N SER A 109 -5.23 -2.50 -17.16
CA SER A 109 -5.89 -3.20 -16.03
C SER A 109 -6.69 -2.24 -15.14
N LYS A 110 -7.65 -2.81 -14.40
CA LYS A 110 -8.47 -2.10 -13.39
C LYS A 110 -7.59 -1.40 -12.35
N ALA A 111 -6.45 -2.01 -11.97
CA ALA A 111 -5.52 -1.51 -10.97
C ALA A 111 -4.58 -0.39 -11.47
N MET A 112 -4.51 -0.13 -12.77
CA MET A 112 -3.64 0.92 -13.31
C MET A 112 -4.10 2.30 -12.90
N SER A 113 -3.16 3.22 -12.68
CA SER A 113 -3.48 4.63 -12.41
C SER A 113 -4.29 5.25 -13.54
N ARG A 114 -5.41 5.90 -13.23
CA ARG A 114 -6.30 6.57 -14.21
C ARG A 114 -5.58 7.61 -15.09
N GLY A 115 -4.59 8.31 -14.56
CA GLY A 115 -3.79 9.29 -15.31
C GLY A 115 -2.74 8.65 -16.25
N SER A 116 -2.50 7.34 -16.12
CA SER A 116 -1.49 6.61 -16.90
C SER A 116 -2.07 5.52 -17.79
N GLY A 117 -3.32 5.08 -17.53
CA GLY A 117 -4.00 4.05 -18.30
C GLY A 117 -4.25 4.42 -19.76
N GLY A 118 -4.40 3.40 -20.62
CA GLY A 118 -4.75 3.57 -22.02
C GLY A 118 -3.59 3.93 -22.96
N LYS A 119 -2.37 4.09 -22.46
CA LYS A 119 -1.21 4.58 -23.26
C LYS A 119 -0.36 3.43 -23.78
N LEU A 120 -0.63 2.94 -24.98
CA LEU A 120 0.20 1.94 -25.67
C LEU A 120 1.52 2.54 -26.14
N VAL A 121 1.48 3.72 -26.78
CA VAL A 121 2.65 4.44 -27.31
C VAL A 121 2.66 5.87 -26.78
N THR A 122 3.87 6.39 -26.50
CA THR A 122 4.09 7.81 -26.24
C THR A 122 5.10 8.35 -27.23
N VAL A 123 4.74 9.37 -28.00
CA VAL A 123 5.60 10.01 -29.00
C VAL A 123 6.09 11.36 -28.46
N TYR A 124 7.34 11.69 -28.76
CA TYR A 124 8.05 12.88 -28.30
C TYR A 124 8.52 13.72 -29.49
N PRO A 125 7.68 14.57 -30.07
CA PRO A 125 8.07 15.46 -31.17
C PRO A 125 9.10 16.50 -30.71
N ARG A 126 10.02 16.90 -31.58
CA ARG A 126 11.07 17.87 -31.27
C ARG A 126 10.59 19.30 -31.09
N ASP A 127 9.49 19.64 -31.78
CA ASP A 127 8.90 20.97 -31.81
C ASP A 127 7.40 20.89 -32.19
N ASP A 128 6.74 22.04 -32.20
CA ASP A 128 5.31 22.16 -32.50
C ASP A 128 4.98 21.83 -33.96
N ASP A 129 5.90 22.03 -34.93
CA ASP A 129 5.64 21.70 -36.33
C ASP A 129 5.71 20.18 -36.55
N GLU A 130 6.71 19.50 -35.97
CA GLU A 130 6.76 18.04 -35.99
C GLU A 130 5.57 17.43 -35.23
N PHE A 131 5.15 18.03 -34.11
CA PHE A 131 3.97 17.61 -33.37
C PHE A 131 2.72 17.63 -34.25
N ARG A 132 2.43 18.77 -34.92
CA ARG A 132 1.25 18.91 -35.79
C ARG A 132 1.28 17.93 -36.96
N THR A 133 2.45 17.81 -37.61
CA THR A 133 2.65 16.92 -38.77
C THR A 133 2.49 15.45 -38.36
N CYS A 134 3.16 15.05 -37.30
CA CYS A 134 3.10 13.68 -36.77
C CYS A 134 1.68 13.29 -36.38
N LEU A 135 0.94 14.18 -35.69
CA LEU A 135 -0.41 13.93 -35.26
C LEU A 135 -1.38 13.78 -36.45
N ALA A 136 -1.23 14.61 -37.49
CA ALA A 136 -2.02 14.50 -38.72
C ALA A 136 -1.73 13.20 -39.51
N ASP A 137 -0.46 12.78 -39.56
CA ASP A 137 -0.04 11.54 -40.21
C ASP A 137 -0.56 10.31 -39.46
N LEU A 138 -0.44 10.30 -38.12
CA LEU A 138 -0.96 9.24 -37.26
C LEU A 138 -2.49 9.15 -37.32
N ALA A 139 -3.21 10.27 -37.46
CA ALA A 139 -4.66 10.28 -37.60
C ALA A 139 -5.12 9.55 -38.88
N ARG A 140 -4.37 9.71 -39.98
CA ARG A 140 -4.62 8.97 -41.22
C ARG A 140 -4.24 7.48 -41.09
N LEU A 141 -3.12 7.21 -40.44
CA LEU A 141 -2.64 5.83 -40.24
C LEU A 141 -3.59 5.01 -39.37
N LEU A 142 -4.21 5.64 -38.39
CA LEU A 142 -5.08 5.01 -37.38
C LEU A 142 -6.58 5.31 -37.60
N GLU A 143 -6.95 5.65 -38.85
CA GLU A 143 -8.37 5.86 -39.18
C GLU A 143 -9.21 4.61 -38.88
N GLY A 144 -10.28 4.77 -38.13
CA GLY A 144 -11.17 3.68 -37.72
C GLY A 144 -10.67 2.84 -36.53
N VAL A 145 -9.47 3.10 -35.99
CA VAL A 145 -8.96 2.42 -34.81
C VAL A 145 -9.63 2.99 -33.55
N GLU A 146 -10.07 2.09 -32.65
CA GLU A 146 -10.62 2.45 -31.35
C GLU A 146 -9.68 1.96 -30.23
N GLY A 147 -9.63 2.68 -29.11
CA GLY A 147 -8.88 2.33 -27.92
C GLY A 147 -9.45 2.97 -26.67
N ALA A 148 -8.87 2.64 -25.51
CA ALA A 148 -9.26 3.24 -24.24
C ALA A 148 -9.12 4.76 -24.28
N TYR A 149 -10.09 5.50 -23.77
CA TYR A 149 -9.98 6.94 -23.62
C TYR A 149 -8.88 7.30 -22.63
N VAL A 150 -7.93 8.14 -23.01
CA VAL A 150 -6.80 8.55 -22.14
C VAL A 150 -7.24 9.73 -21.28
N LEU A 151 -7.60 9.47 -20.03
CA LEU A 151 -8.27 10.44 -19.14
C LEU A 151 -7.46 11.72 -18.83
N SER A 152 -6.13 11.67 -18.91
CA SER A 152 -5.26 12.83 -18.63
C SER A 152 -5.00 13.73 -19.85
N ASP A 153 -5.54 13.35 -21.02
CA ASP A 153 -5.17 13.96 -22.30
C ASP A 153 -6.42 14.49 -23.04
N LEU A 154 -6.18 15.33 -24.02
CA LEU A 154 -7.19 15.70 -25.00
C LEU A 154 -7.20 14.72 -26.17
N ARG A 155 -8.39 14.34 -26.60
CA ARG A 155 -8.59 13.58 -27.84
C ARG A 155 -8.31 14.49 -29.04
N TYR A 156 -7.59 13.98 -30.05
CA TYR A 156 -7.38 14.70 -31.28
C TYR A 156 -8.58 14.55 -32.22
N ARG A 157 -9.36 15.62 -32.40
CA ARG A 157 -10.57 15.64 -33.25
C ARG A 157 -11.50 14.46 -32.92
N ASP A 158 -11.90 13.69 -33.92
CA ASP A 158 -12.80 12.54 -33.80
C ASP A 158 -12.05 11.20 -33.62
N SER A 159 -10.71 11.21 -33.51
CA SER A 159 -9.93 9.99 -33.35
C SER A 159 -10.17 9.33 -32.01
N LYS A 160 -10.52 8.04 -32.00
CA LYS A 160 -10.69 7.25 -30.78
C LYS A 160 -9.39 6.56 -30.30
N ALA A 161 -8.27 6.84 -30.98
CA ALA A 161 -6.98 6.24 -30.66
C ALA A 161 -5.87 7.26 -30.40
N LEU A 162 -6.07 8.55 -30.75
CA LEU A 162 -5.05 9.59 -30.61
C LEU A 162 -5.42 10.63 -29.58
N TYR A 163 -4.48 10.88 -28.70
CA TYR A 163 -4.57 11.84 -27.61
C TYR A 163 -3.30 12.65 -27.51
N PHE A 164 -3.36 13.83 -26.92
CA PHE A 164 -2.19 14.67 -26.74
C PHE A 164 -2.31 15.51 -25.46
N ARG A 165 -1.14 15.83 -24.90
CA ARG A 165 -1.03 16.77 -23.78
C ARG A 165 0.34 17.44 -23.80
N TYR A 166 0.44 18.63 -23.18
CA TYR A 166 1.72 19.22 -22.84
C TYR A 166 2.30 18.61 -21.58
N GLY A 167 3.60 18.35 -21.52
CA GLY A 167 4.23 17.81 -20.32
C GLY A 167 5.71 17.52 -20.49
N GLN A 168 6.33 16.99 -19.46
CA GLN A 168 7.75 16.67 -19.37
C GLN A 168 8.12 15.52 -20.31
N PHE A 169 9.24 15.66 -21.05
CA PHE A 169 9.81 14.61 -21.91
C PHE A 169 10.98 13.88 -21.24
N LEU A 170 11.86 14.64 -20.60
CA LEU A 170 13.02 14.14 -19.87
C LEU A 170 12.77 14.30 -18.37
N ASP A 171 13.26 13.37 -17.57
CA ASP A 171 13.20 13.51 -16.11
C ASP A 171 14.04 14.73 -15.72
N THR A 172 13.35 15.82 -15.41
CA THR A 172 13.94 17.01 -14.81
C THR A 172 13.82 16.86 -13.31
N ASP A 173 14.94 16.73 -12.68
CA ASP A 173 15.16 16.28 -11.34
C ASP A 173 14.40 17.07 -10.27
N GLY A 174 13.57 16.39 -9.56
CA GLY A 174 12.90 16.85 -8.35
C GLY A 174 12.28 15.67 -7.62
N VAL A 175 12.73 15.44 -6.40
CA VAL A 175 12.08 14.53 -5.48
C VAL A 175 11.30 15.32 -4.45
N ASP A 176 10.14 14.80 -4.05
CA ASP A 176 9.44 15.34 -2.89
C ASP A 176 10.11 14.85 -1.58
N VAL A 177 9.63 15.32 -0.44
CA VAL A 177 10.17 14.96 0.87
C VAL A 177 10.10 13.46 1.16
N LEU A 178 9.21 12.72 0.48
CA LEU A 178 9.11 11.27 0.57
C LEU A 178 10.05 10.54 -0.40
N GLY A 179 10.81 11.27 -1.23
CA GLY A 179 11.70 10.72 -2.24
C GLY A 179 11.01 10.29 -3.53
N ARG A 180 9.72 10.61 -3.72
CA ARG A 180 9.01 10.26 -4.94
C ARG A 180 9.42 11.23 -6.04
N ARG A 181 9.75 10.69 -7.21
CA ARG A 181 10.00 11.50 -8.39
C ARG A 181 8.69 12.10 -8.87
N ARG A 182 8.63 13.42 -8.92
CA ARG A 182 7.50 14.16 -9.46
C ARG A 182 7.93 14.84 -10.74
N GLY A 183 7.27 14.51 -11.84
CA GLY A 183 7.45 15.21 -13.09
C GLY A 183 7.23 16.71 -12.89
N ARG A 184 8.12 17.53 -13.45
CA ARG A 184 8.03 19.00 -13.43
C ARG A 184 8.17 19.54 -14.83
N ILE A 185 7.46 20.63 -15.12
CA ILE A 185 7.62 21.43 -16.33
C ILE A 185 8.03 22.84 -15.93
N LEU A 186 8.82 23.48 -16.78
CA LEU A 186 9.28 24.83 -16.54
C LEU A 186 8.20 25.82 -16.96
N GLY A 187 7.65 26.54 -15.98
CA GLY A 187 6.76 27.67 -16.19
C GLY A 187 7.50 29.02 -16.20
N PRO A 188 6.80 30.13 -16.44
CA PRO A 188 7.41 31.48 -16.48
C PRO A 188 8.08 31.87 -15.17
N ASP A 189 7.53 31.43 -14.03
CA ASP A 189 7.99 31.76 -12.68
C ASP A 189 8.81 30.62 -12.04
N GLY A 190 9.17 29.59 -12.81
CA GLY A 190 9.96 28.45 -12.32
C GLY A 190 9.29 27.08 -12.56
N PRO A 191 9.86 26.00 -11.99
CA PRO A 191 9.33 24.66 -12.15
C PRO A 191 7.98 24.48 -11.47
N VAL A 192 7.01 23.90 -12.19
CA VAL A 192 5.67 23.54 -11.67
C VAL A 192 5.42 22.02 -11.87
N PRO A 193 4.56 21.39 -11.09
CA PRO A 193 4.24 19.97 -11.25
C PRO A 193 3.68 19.63 -12.63
N ASP A 194 4.18 18.53 -13.24
CA ASP A 194 3.56 17.91 -14.43
C ASP A 194 2.44 16.96 -13.97
N ASP A 195 1.28 17.53 -13.71
CA ASP A 195 0.14 16.80 -13.14
C ASP A 195 -0.51 15.86 -14.16
N ARG A 196 -0.62 14.57 -13.79
CA ARG A 196 -1.24 13.52 -14.61
C ARG A 196 -2.56 13.07 -13.99
N ARG A 197 -3.44 14.03 -13.71
CA ARG A 197 -4.78 13.73 -13.18
C ARG A 197 -5.76 13.39 -14.30
N PRO A 198 -6.85 12.66 -14.01
CA PRO A 198 -8.02 12.64 -14.87
C PRO A 198 -8.54 14.06 -15.11
N GLY A 199 -8.86 14.36 -16.37
CA GLY A 199 -9.14 15.72 -16.83
C GLY A 199 -7.90 16.39 -17.41
N HIS A 200 -8.06 16.91 -18.64
CA HIS A 200 -6.97 17.62 -19.31
C HIS A 200 -6.73 18.98 -18.65
N ALA A 201 -5.47 19.30 -18.36
CA ALA A 201 -5.05 20.63 -17.91
C ALA A 201 -3.92 21.12 -18.80
N GLN A 202 -4.22 22.13 -19.64
CA GLN A 202 -3.20 22.83 -20.39
C GLN A 202 -2.60 23.91 -19.50
N PRO A 203 -1.24 24.01 -19.40
CA PRO A 203 -0.63 25.14 -18.69
C PRO A 203 -1.00 26.47 -19.35
N SER A 204 -1.39 27.47 -18.57
CA SER A 204 -1.92 28.75 -19.07
C SER A 204 -0.92 29.54 -19.92
N TRP A 205 0.37 29.30 -19.77
CA TRP A 205 1.44 29.95 -20.55
C TRP A 205 1.80 29.22 -21.85
N VAL A 206 1.25 28.01 -22.08
CA VAL A 206 1.49 27.25 -23.30
C VAL A 206 0.42 27.60 -24.32
N PRO A 207 0.79 28.12 -25.53
CA PRO A 207 -0.19 28.45 -26.53
C PRO A 207 -0.89 27.19 -27.05
N TRP A 208 -2.15 27.36 -27.47
CA TRP A 208 -2.90 26.27 -28.13
C TRP A 208 -2.20 25.91 -29.45
N PRO A 209 -1.97 24.61 -29.73
CA PRO A 209 -1.09 24.22 -30.83
C PRO A 209 -1.75 24.25 -32.23
N PHE A 210 -3.06 24.51 -32.36
CA PHE A 210 -3.77 24.49 -33.63
C PHE A 210 -4.47 25.82 -33.91
N ASP A 211 -4.41 26.31 -35.14
CA ASP A 211 -5.12 27.51 -35.57
C ASP A 211 -6.54 27.21 -36.03
N ASP A 212 -6.78 26.01 -36.53
CA ASP A 212 -7.99 25.61 -37.25
C ASP A 212 -8.97 24.78 -36.44
N TRP A 213 -8.62 24.43 -35.19
CA TRP A 213 -9.42 23.56 -34.37
C TRP A 213 -9.23 23.83 -32.87
N ARG A 214 -10.37 23.79 -32.15
CA ARG A 214 -10.43 23.68 -30.69
C ARG A 214 -11.52 22.68 -30.32
N PRO A 215 -11.38 21.96 -29.16
CA PRO A 215 -12.48 21.16 -28.63
C PRO A 215 -13.70 22.06 -28.41
N ALA A 216 -14.90 21.53 -28.64
CA ALA A 216 -16.12 22.22 -28.22
C ALA A 216 -16.16 22.30 -26.69
N ASP A 217 -16.66 23.40 -26.13
CA ASP A 217 -16.93 23.49 -24.69
C ASP A 217 -18.02 22.47 -24.35
N GLU A 218 -17.71 21.49 -23.51
CA GLU A 218 -18.63 20.38 -23.17
C GLU A 218 -19.83 20.82 -22.30
N ASP A 219 -19.83 22.04 -21.77
CA ASP A 219 -20.76 22.49 -20.72
C ASP A 219 -22.14 22.97 -21.19
N GLU A 220 -22.45 23.03 -22.51
CA GLU A 220 -23.72 23.70 -22.96
C GLU A 220 -24.94 22.77 -23.15
N GLN A 221 -24.84 21.43 -22.96
CA GLN A 221 -25.98 20.52 -23.23
C GLN A 221 -26.15 19.34 -22.26
N ASP A 222 -25.43 19.28 -21.16
CA ASP A 222 -25.60 18.21 -20.17
C ASP A 222 -26.70 18.59 -19.16
N ASP A 223 -27.81 17.83 -19.16
CA ASP A 223 -28.88 17.99 -18.15
C ASP A 223 -28.47 17.50 -16.75
N GLY A 224 -27.23 17.07 -16.59
CA GLY A 224 -26.67 16.52 -15.35
C GLY A 224 -27.21 15.14 -15.01
N LEU A 225 -27.88 14.46 -15.96
CA LEU A 225 -28.45 13.13 -15.76
C LEU A 225 -27.73 12.09 -16.61
N LEU A 226 -27.13 11.10 -15.98
CA LEU A 226 -26.61 9.95 -16.69
C LEU A 226 -27.75 9.13 -17.31
N GLY A 227 -27.66 8.90 -18.63
CA GLY A 227 -28.70 8.20 -19.38
C GLY A 227 -30.07 8.90 -19.40
N GLY A 228 -30.10 10.23 -19.09
CA GLY A 228 -31.34 11.00 -19.00
C GLY A 228 -32.25 10.56 -17.83
N ARG A 229 -31.74 9.87 -16.83
CA ARG A 229 -32.52 9.32 -15.72
C ARG A 229 -31.84 9.43 -14.35
N PHE A 230 -30.53 9.23 -14.26
CA PHE A 230 -29.84 9.07 -12.99
C PHE A 230 -29.05 10.33 -12.61
N ARG A 231 -29.35 10.94 -11.47
CA ARG A 231 -28.63 12.08 -10.91
C ARG A 231 -27.53 11.57 -9.97
N VAL A 232 -26.25 11.72 -10.35
CA VAL A 232 -25.11 11.33 -9.50
C VAL A 232 -25.05 12.23 -8.26
N THR A 233 -25.01 11.64 -7.08
CA THR A 233 -24.91 12.34 -5.79
C THR A 233 -23.53 12.22 -5.16
N GLY A 234 -22.75 11.18 -5.52
CA GLY A 234 -21.42 10.99 -5.01
C GLY A 234 -20.65 9.90 -5.78
N ALA A 235 -19.37 9.80 -5.48
CA ALA A 235 -18.52 8.72 -6.00
C ALA A 235 -17.97 7.90 -4.84
N ILE A 236 -18.15 6.59 -4.88
CA ILE A 236 -17.63 5.66 -3.89
C ILE A 236 -16.19 5.27 -4.23
N GLN A 237 -15.95 4.91 -5.50
CA GLN A 237 -14.66 4.41 -5.96
C GLN A 237 -14.41 4.76 -7.42
N PHE A 238 -13.13 4.99 -7.74
CA PHE A 238 -12.65 5.10 -9.10
C PHE A 238 -11.56 4.07 -9.38
N SER A 239 -11.61 3.50 -10.57
CA SER A 239 -10.56 2.65 -11.13
C SER A 239 -10.22 3.08 -12.56
N ASN A 240 -9.20 2.46 -13.17
CA ASN A 240 -8.93 2.70 -14.58
C ASN A 240 -10.06 2.20 -15.50
N SER A 241 -10.83 1.21 -15.07
CA SER A 241 -11.91 0.62 -15.86
C SER A 241 -13.26 1.30 -15.72
N GLY A 242 -13.41 2.23 -14.76
CA GLY A 242 -14.69 2.91 -14.53
C GLY A 242 -14.78 3.48 -13.11
N GLY A 243 -16.01 3.77 -12.69
CA GLY A 243 -16.35 4.27 -11.36
C GLY A 243 -17.55 3.56 -10.77
N VAL A 244 -17.69 3.69 -9.45
CA VAL A 244 -18.89 3.30 -8.69
C VAL A 244 -19.45 4.55 -8.04
N TYR A 245 -20.72 4.85 -8.28
CA TYR A 245 -21.35 6.10 -7.88
C TYR A 245 -22.63 5.83 -7.11
N THR A 246 -22.90 6.72 -6.13
CA THR A 246 -24.24 6.87 -5.59
C THR A 246 -25.03 7.82 -6.49
N ALA A 247 -26.30 7.48 -6.74
CA ALA A 247 -27.18 8.30 -7.56
C ALA A 247 -28.63 8.19 -7.10
N GLU A 248 -29.46 9.09 -7.64
CA GLU A 248 -30.91 9.09 -7.47
C GLU A 248 -31.56 8.73 -8.81
N ASP A 249 -32.55 7.84 -8.76
CA ASP A 249 -33.38 7.47 -9.93
C ASP A 249 -34.55 8.45 -10.06
N THR A 250 -34.42 9.43 -10.93
CA THR A 250 -35.44 10.46 -11.12
C THR A 250 -36.75 9.94 -11.72
N ALA A 251 -36.75 8.70 -12.23
CA ALA A 251 -37.96 8.05 -12.75
C ALA A 251 -38.70 7.22 -11.69
N ASP A 252 -38.11 7.06 -10.48
CA ASP A 252 -38.67 6.28 -9.35
C ASP A 252 -38.52 7.06 -8.03
N ASP A 253 -39.21 8.23 -7.97
CA ASP A 253 -39.29 9.11 -6.80
C ASP A 253 -37.92 9.43 -6.13
N ASP A 254 -36.89 9.70 -6.95
CA ASP A 254 -35.52 9.95 -6.52
C ASP A 254 -34.93 8.83 -5.60
N ARG A 255 -35.37 7.57 -5.83
CA ARG A 255 -34.89 6.40 -5.09
C ARG A 255 -33.37 6.29 -5.19
N PRO A 256 -32.67 6.08 -4.07
CA PRO A 256 -31.22 5.85 -4.08
C PRO A 256 -30.87 4.58 -4.87
N VAL A 257 -29.86 4.70 -5.74
CA VAL A 257 -29.34 3.60 -6.55
C VAL A 257 -27.81 3.63 -6.60
N LEU A 258 -27.22 2.49 -6.89
CA LEU A 258 -25.79 2.38 -7.18
C LEU A 258 -25.60 2.29 -8.69
N LEU A 259 -24.67 3.10 -9.22
CA LEU A 259 -24.26 3.03 -10.63
C LEU A 259 -22.86 2.46 -10.72
N LYS A 260 -22.66 1.44 -11.55
CA LYS A 260 -21.35 0.94 -11.94
C LYS A 260 -21.07 1.31 -13.39
N GLU A 261 -19.91 1.90 -13.64
CA GLU A 261 -19.43 2.34 -14.93
C GLU A 261 -18.40 1.36 -15.50
N ALA A 262 -18.50 1.07 -16.79
CA ALA A 262 -17.44 0.40 -17.53
C ALA A 262 -17.00 1.26 -18.72
N ARG A 263 -15.69 1.49 -18.78
CA ARG A 263 -15.03 2.22 -19.88
C ARG A 263 -14.56 1.21 -20.93
N PRO A 264 -14.96 1.39 -22.21
CA PRO A 264 -14.52 0.51 -23.29
C PRO A 264 -13.00 0.39 -23.39
N HIS A 265 -12.52 -0.77 -23.79
CA HIS A 265 -11.12 -1.08 -24.04
C HIS A 265 -10.19 -0.98 -22.81
N THR A 266 -10.76 -0.96 -21.62
CA THR A 266 -10.02 -1.06 -20.34
C THR A 266 -10.30 -2.42 -19.70
N ASN A 267 -9.51 -2.81 -18.69
CA ASN A 267 -9.57 -4.11 -18.02
C ASN A 267 -9.60 -5.26 -19.02
N VAL A 268 -8.73 -5.15 -20.03
CA VAL A 268 -8.71 -6.06 -21.17
C VAL A 268 -8.05 -7.38 -20.80
N ASN A 269 -8.60 -8.50 -21.31
CA ASN A 269 -7.94 -9.78 -21.35
C ASN A 269 -7.87 -10.27 -22.80
N PRO A 270 -6.73 -10.07 -23.48
CA PRO A 270 -6.59 -10.43 -24.89
C PRO A 270 -6.73 -11.93 -25.20
N ARG A 271 -6.47 -12.79 -24.19
CA ARG A 271 -6.59 -14.25 -24.33
C ARG A 271 -8.05 -14.72 -24.30
N GLN A 272 -8.89 -13.99 -23.62
CA GLN A 272 -10.32 -14.28 -23.45
C GLN A 272 -11.22 -13.38 -24.32
N ASP A 273 -10.63 -12.43 -25.05
CA ASP A 273 -11.28 -11.47 -25.93
C ASP A 273 -12.41 -10.69 -25.23
N HIS A 274 -12.12 -10.13 -24.05
CA HIS A 274 -13.06 -9.29 -23.31
C HIS A 274 -12.40 -8.01 -22.75
N ASP A 275 -13.26 -7.02 -22.46
CA ASP A 275 -12.91 -5.79 -21.76
C ASP A 275 -13.88 -5.49 -20.59
N ALA A 276 -13.76 -4.31 -19.99
CA ALA A 276 -14.62 -3.90 -18.88
C ALA A 276 -16.12 -3.90 -19.23
N VAL A 277 -16.47 -3.60 -20.47
CA VAL A 277 -17.89 -3.58 -20.92
C VAL A 277 -18.47 -4.99 -20.96
N ASP A 278 -17.69 -5.97 -21.41
CA ASP A 278 -18.08 -7.38 -21.43
C ASP A 278 -18.24 -7.91 -19.99
N ILE A 279 -17.33 -7.52 -19.09
CA ILE A 279 -17.36 -7.87 -17.65
C ILE A 279 -18.63 -7.28 -17.00
N LEU A 280 -18.92 -5.99 -17.21
CA LEU A 280 -20.14 -5.35 -16.71
C LEU A 280 -21.41 -6.02 -17.27
N GLY A 281 -21.36 -6.46 -18.53
CA GLY A 281 -22.43 -7.24 -19.16
C GLY A 281 -22.67 -8.59 -18.49
N ARG A 282 -21.59 -9.27 -18.06
CA ARG A 282 -21.69 -10.51 -17.27
C ARG A 282 -22.31 -10.26 -15.91
N GLU A 283 -21.84 -9.25 -15.19
CA GLU A 283 -22.38 -8.88 -13.90
C GLU A 283 -23.88 -8.61 -13.97
N TRP A 284 -24.34 -7.84 -14.97
CA TRP A 284 -25.77 -7.61 -15.24
C TRP A 284 -26.57 -8.89 -15.41
N MET A 285 -26.03 -9.89 -16.11
CA MET A 285 -26.71 -11.17 -16.31
C MET A 285 -26.81 -11.99 -15.02
N PHE A 286 -25.77 -12.00 -14.20
CA PHE A 286 -25.79 -12.71 -12.92
C PHE A 286 -26.66 -12.02 -11.87
N LEU A 287 -26.69 -10.67 -11.83
CA LEU A 287 -27.66 -9.92 -11.01
C LEU A 287 -29.09 -10.32 -11.34
N ASN A 288 -29.44 -10.36 -12.65
CA ASN A 288 -30.80 -10.80 -13.05
C ASN A 288 -31.09 -12.26 -12.69
N ARG A 289 -30.09 -13.15 -12.76
CA ARG A 289 -30.25 -14.57 -12.42
C ARG A 289 -30.44 -14.83 -10.94
N LEU A 290 -29.91 -13.93 -10.09
CA LEU A 290 -29.91 -14.06 -8.63
C LEU A 290 -30.90 -13.10 -7.94
N ALA A 291 -31.60 -12.25 -8.67
CA ALA A 291 -32.47 -11.19 -8.16
C ALA A 291 -33.58 -11.67 -7.19
N ASP A 292 -34.08 -12.89 -7.39
CA ASP A 292 -35.16 -13.46 -6.57
C ASP A 292 -34.68 -14.09 -5.25
N THR A 293 -33.37 -14.09 -5.00
CA THR A 293 -32.82 -14.69 -3.79
C THR A 293 -32.86 -13.78 -2.56
N GLY A 294 -32.88 -12.47 -2.76
CA GLY A 294 -32.81 -11.46 -1.68
C GLY A 294 -31.42 -11.29 -1.06
N ALA A 295 -30.41 -12.02 -1.53
CA ALA A 295 -29.03 -11.96 -1.03
C ALA A 295 -28.06 -11.18 -1.93
N TYR A 296 -28.57 -10.63 -3.03
CA TYR A 296 -27.83 -9.87 -4.03
C TYR A 296 -28.62 -8.62 -4.42
N PRO A 297 -27.97 -7.52 -4.81
CA PRO A 297 -28.67 -6.30 -5.21
C PRO A 297 -29.60 -6.55 -6.38
N ALA A 298 -30.78 -5.91 -6.36
CA ALA A 298 -31.72 -6.01 -7.47
C ALA A 298 -31.20 -5.19 -8.68
N PRO A 299 -31.21 -5.75 -9.92
CA PRO A 299 -30.87 -5.01 -11.13
C PRO A 299 -32.00 -4.03 -11.48
N ILE A 300 -31.64 -2.78 -11.83
CA ILE A 300 -32.62 -1.71 -12.13
C ILE A 300 -32.58 -1.34 -13.61
N ALA A 301 -31.41 -1.01 -14.14
CA ALA A 301 -31.26 -0.62 -15.55
C ALA A 301 -29.86 -0.91 -16.09
N ARG A 302 -29.77 -1.10 -17.41
CA ARG A 302 -28.51 -1.11 -18.15
C ARG A 302 -28.62 -0.11 -19.29
N PHE A 303 -27.64 0.82 -19.40
CA PHE A 303 -27.68 1.88 -20.39
C PHE A 303 -26.27 2.29 -20.82
N ARG A 304 -26.21 3.12 -21.84
CA ARG A 304 -25.00 3.76 -22.32
C ARG A 304 -25.18 5.28 -22.23
N HIS A 305 -24.17 5.96 -21.71
CA HIS A 305 -24.08 7.40 -21.76
C HIS A 305 -22.73 7.79 -22.35
N TRP A 306 -22.75 8.64 -23.36
CA TRP A 306 -21.59 8.92 -24.20
C TRP A 306 -20.95 7.63 -24.76
N GLU A 307 -19.67 7.37 -24.43
CA GLU A 307 -18.97 6.13 -24.85
C GLU A 307 -18.95 5.06 -23.73
N HIS A 308 -19.37 5.41 -22.51
CA HIS A 308 -19.31 4.51 -21.36
C HIS A 308 -20.61 3.73 -21.16
N HIS A 309 -20.47 2.55 -20.58
CA HIS A 309 -21.58 1.65 -20.25
C HIS A 309 -21.82 1.64 -18.75
N TYR A 310 -23.09 1.55 -18.39
CA TYR A 310 -23.51 1.59 -16.99
C TYR A 310 -24.52 0.49 -16.69
N ILE A 311 -24.47 0.01 -15.45
CA ILE A 311 -25.59 -0.68 -14.81
C ILE A 311 -26.03 0.13 -13.59
N ALA A 312 -27.34 0.15 -13.35
CA ALA A 312 -27.95 0.65 -12.13
C ALA A 312 -28.47 -0.57 -11.35
N GLU A 313 -28.12 -0.63 -10.10
CA GLU A 313 -28.56 -1.66 -9.18
C GLU A 313 -29.04 -1.04 -7.87
N GLU A 314 -29.71 -1.80 -7.06
CA GLU A 314 -30.19 -1.39 -5.75
C GLU A 314 -29.04 -0.84 -4.88
N PHE A 315 -29.26 0.31 -4.27
CA PHE A 315 -28.36 0.82 -3.25
C PHE A 315 -28.65 0.09 -1.94
N VAL A 316 -27.67 -0.65 -1.44
CA VAL A 316 -27.75 -1.37 -0.19
C VAL A 316 -27.13 -0.49 0.91
N ASP A 317 -27.97 0.06 1.78
CA ASP A 317 -27.52 0.89 2.92
C ASP A 317 -27.01 -0.03 4.04
N SER A 318 -25.77 -0.43 3.94
CA SER A 318 -25.12 -1.39 4.84
C SER A 318 -23.63 -1.10 4.96
N SER A 319 -23.01 -1.64 5.99
CA SER A 319 -21.58 -1.49 6.26
C SER A 319 -20.78 -2.60 5.58
N ASP A 320 -19.56 -2.28 5.13
CA ASP A 320 -18.62 -3.31 4.71
C ASP A 320 -18.17 -4.17 5.93
N ILE A 321 -17.69 -5.36 5.63
CA ILE A 321 -17.23 -6.32 6.67
C ILE A 321 -16.07 -5.76 7.50
N ARG A 322 -15.25 -4.86 6.92
CA ARG A 322 -14.12 -4.24 7.62
C ARG A 322 -14.60 -3.29 8.68
N SER A 323 -15.62 -2.49 8.40
CA SER A 323 -16.24 -1.59 9.37
C SER A 323 -16.79 -2.37 10.56
N VAL A 324 -17.56 -3.44 10.31
CA VAL A 324 -18.07 -4.33 11.38
C VAL A 324 -16.92 -4.95 12.18
N LEU A 325 -15.84 -5.37 11.52
CA LEU A 325 -14.67 -5.95 12.19
C LEU A 325 -13.98 -4.91 13.08
N LEU A 326 -13.75 -3.69 12.61
CA LEU A 326 -13.08 -2.64 13.39
C LEU A 326 -13.92 -2.21 14.60
N GLU A 327 -15.23 -2.12 14.44
CA GLU A 327 -16.12 -1.66 15.51
C GLU A 327 -16.46 -2.74 16.55
N ARG A 328 -16.63 -3.99 16.12
CA ARG A 328 -17.19 -5.05 16.95
C ARG A 328 -16.18 -6.09 17.41
N ASN A 329 -15.03 -6.24 16.71
CA ASN A 329 -14.08 -7.29 17.04
C ASN A 329 -13.33 -7.02 18.36
N PRO A 330 -13.48 -7.89 19.39
CA PRO A 330 -12.74 -7.72 20.65
C PRO A 330 -11.22 -7.72 20.49
N LEU A 331 -10.67 -8.37 19.46
CA LEU A 331 -9.22 -8.42 19.21
C LEU A 331 -8.63 -7.06 18.78
N ALA A 332 -9.45 -6.15 18.30
CA ALA A 332 -9.04 -4.80 17.91
C ALA A 332 -8.91 -3.84 19.12
N ARG A 333 -9.24 -4.31 20.31
CA ARG A 333 -9.30 -3.50 21.55
C ARG A 333 -8.31 -3.96 22.60
N PRO A 334 -7.86 -3.09 23.50
CA PRO A 334 -7.06 -3.48 24.65
C PRO A 334 -7.84 -4.40 25.60
N GLY A 335 -7.15 -5.33 26.25
CA GLY A 335 -7.73 -6.21 27.25
C GLY A 335 -8.55 -7.38 26.67
N PHE A 336 -9.43 -7.95 27.49
CA PHE A 336 -10.37 -9.02 27.13
C PHE A 336 -11.69 -8.83 27.87
N ASP A 337 -12.79 -8.93 27.14
CA ASP A 337 -14.15 -8.89 27.66
C ASP A 337 -14.96 -10.08 27.13
N ILE A 338 -15.44 -10.94 28.03
CA ILE A 338 -16.17 -12.18 27.69
C ILE A 338 -17.52 -11.88 27.04
N GLU A 339 -18.23 -10.85 27.49
CA GLU A 339 -19.54 -10.53 26.94
C GLU A 339 -19.44 -9.95 25.54
N ARG A 340 -18.46 -9.09 25.31
CA ARG A 340 -18.10 -8.62 23.94
C ARG A 340 -17.69 -9.77 23.04
N SER A 341 -16.92 -10.74 23.57
CA SER A 341 -16.51 -11.91 22.79
C SER A 341 -17.69 -12.81 22.43
N ARG A 342 -18.61 -13.02 23.38
CA ARG A 342 -19.85 -13.79 23.16
C ARG A 342 -20.74 -13.09 22.14
N GLU A 343 -20.91 -11.77 22.25
CA GLU A 343 -21.66 -10.98 21.27
C GLU A 343 -21.05 -11.07 19.87
N TYR A 344 -19.74 -10.98 19.78
CA TYR A 344 -19.05 -11.11 18.49
C TYR A 344 -19.23 -12.50 17.86
N LEU A 345 -19.31 -13.57 18.68
CA LEU A 345 -19.65 -14.90 18.20
C LEU A 345 -21.10 -14.97 17.68
N ARG A 346 -22.06 -14.28 18.32
CA ARG A 346 -23.45 -14.20 17.79
C ARG A 346 -23.47 -13.55 16.41
N ILE A 347 -22.76 -12.44 16.24
CA ILE A 347 -22.63 -11.77 14.97
C ILE A 347 -22.01 -12.72 13.93
N PHE A 348 -20.90 -13.38 14.28
CA PHE A 348 -20.24 -14.37 13.42
C PHE A 348 -21.23 -15.46 12.96
N LEU A 349 -21.97 -16.05 13.90
CA LEU A 349 -22.95 -17.10 13.57
C LEU A 349 -24.06 -16.59 12.64
N ALA A 350 -24.59 -15.38 12.88
CA ALA A 350 -25.63 -14.77 12.04
C ALA A 350 -25.15 -14.51 10.62
N VAL A 351 -24.02 -13.80 10.48
CA VAL A 351 -23.40 -13.45 9.20
C VAL A 351 -23.11 -14.71 8.38
N PHE A 352 -22.46 -15.72 8.97
CA PHE A 352 -22.02 -16.90 8.20
C PHE A 352 -23.14 -17.92 7.93
N ARG A 353 -24.24 -17.92 8.69
CA ARG A 353 -25.49 -18.60 8.27
C ARG A 353 -26.08 -17.92 7.03
N GLY A 354 -26.16 -16.59 7.05
CA GLY A 354 -26.67 -15.81 5.89
C GLY A 354 -25.86 -16.05 4.64
N LEU A 355 -24.53 -15.93 4.74
CA LEU A 355 -23.61 -16.16 3.63
C LEU A 355 -23.68 -17.58 3.06
N ALA A 356 -23.65 -18.59 3.90
CA ALA A 356 -23.74 -19.97 3.44
C ALA A 356 -25.07 -20.25 2.71
N ARG A 357 -26.18 -19.63 3.15
CA ARG A 357 -27.47 -19.70 2.44
C ARG A 357 -27.43 -18.96 1.10
N ALA A 358 -26.83 -17.76 1.06
CA ALA A 358 -26.67 -16.98 -0.18
C ALA A 358 -25.85 -17.72 -1.24
N ILE A 359 -24.69 -18.27 -0.85
CA ILE A 359 -23.84 -19.04 -1.75
C ILE A 359 -24.55 -20.31 -2.24
N ARG A 360 -25.24 -21.02 -1.34
CA ARG A 360 -26.04 -22.19 -1.73
C ARG A 360 -27.13 -21.84 -2.73
N ALA A 361 -27.85 -20.72 -2.52
CA ALA A 361 -28.87 -20.26 -3.44
C ALA A 361 -28.31 -19.91 -4.83
N ALA A 362 -27.07 -19.40 -4.92
CA ALA A 362 -26.37 -19.22 -6.19
C ALA A 362 -26.05 -20.57 -6.85
N HIS A 363 -25.48 -21.54 -6.10
CA HIS A 363 -25.18 -22.88 -6.60
C HIS A 363 -26.43 -23.61 -7.10
N ASP A 364 -27.57 -23.51 -6.41
CA ASP A 364 -28.84 -24.09 -6.82
C ASP A 364 -29.35 -23.50 -8.15
N ARG A 365 -28.90 -22.28 -8.50
CA ARG A 365 -29.18 -21.63 -9.82
C ARG A 365 -28.08 -21.86 -10.85
N GLY A 366 -27.13 -22.75 -10.56
CA GLY A 366 -26.01 -23.06 -11.42
C GLY A 366 -25.00 -21.94 -11.54
N VAL A 367 -24.89 -21.04 -10.55
CA VAL A 367 -23.93 -19.93 -10.50
C VAL A 367 -22.83 -20.24 -9.50
N ILE A 368 -21.57 -20.11 -9.91
CA ILE A 368 -20.36 -20.14 -9.06
C ILE A 368 -19.83 -18.72 -8.96
N LEU A 369 -19.58 -18.25 -7.73
CA LEU A 369 -19.18 -16.86 -7.48
C LEU A 369 -17.73 -16.58 -7.90
N THR A 370 -16.86 -17.55 -7.75
CA THR A 370 -15.44 -17.56 -8.20
C THR A 370 -14.53 -16.61 -7.42
N ASP A 371 -14.79 -15.30 -7.36
CA ASP A 371 -14.03 -14.30 -6.60
C ASP A 371 -14.89 -13.71 -5.46
N PHE A 372 -15.33 -14.56 -4.56
CA PHE A 372 -15.99 -14.15 -3.35
C PHE A 372 -14.95 -13.73 -2.31
N THR A 373 -14.98 -12.46 -1.91
CA THR A 373 -14.02 -11.89 -0.95
C THR A 373 -14.73 -11.07 0.12
N ALA A 374 -14.02 -10.81 1.21
CA ALA A 374 -14.53 -9.96 2.28
C ALA A 374 -14.90 -8.53 1.80
N ALA A 375 -14.25 -8.04 0.75
CA ALA A 375 -14.53 -6.71 0.19
C ALA A 375 -15.87 -6.64 -0.57
N ASN A 376 -16.39 -7.80 -1.01
CA ASN A 376 -17.62 -7.92 -1.79
C ASN A 376 -18.82 -8.26 -0.90
N LEU A 377 -18.73 -7.97 0.40
CA LEU A 377 -19.72 -8.32 1.39
C LEU A 377 -20.19 -7.09 2.15
N LEU A 378 -21.49 -6.83 2.08
CA LEU A 378 -22.17 -5.82 2.90
C LEU A 378 -22.96 -6.51 4.01
N ILE A 379 -22.97 -5.89 5.18
CA ILE A 379 -23.63 -6.40 6.40
C ILE A 379 -24.49 -5.28 6.96
N ASP A 380 -25.75 -5.53 7.12
CA ASP A 380 -26.66 -4.63 7.85
C ASP A 380 -26.21 -4.55 9.33
N PRO A 381 -25.91 -3.38 9.88
CA PRO A 381 -25.33 -3.26 11.21
C PRO A 381 -26.29 -3.61 12.35
N ASP A 382 -27.60 -3.61 12.09
CA ASP A 382 -28.64 -3.87 13.09
C ASP A 382 -29.14 -5.32 13.05
N THR A 383 -29.35 -5.88 11.87
CA THR A 383 -29.91 -7.22 11.66
C THR A 383 -28.86 -8.28 11.38
N TYR A 384 -27.64 -7.87 10.96
CA TYR A 384 -26.57 -8.74 10.47
C TYR A 384 -26.95 -9.55 9.22
N GLU A 385 -27.97 -9.11 8.50
CA GLU A 385 -28.28 -9.64 7.18
C GLU A 385 -27.14 -9.29 6.20
N VAL A 386 -26.89 -10.22 5.28
CA VAL A 386 -25.75 -10.11 4.37
C VAL A 386 -26.18 -9.96 2.92
N THR A 387 -25.53 -9.07 2.21
CA THR A 387 -25.67 -8.89 0.76
C THR A 387 -24.32 -9.09 0.10
N ILE A 388 -24.26 -9.97 -0.89
CA ILE A 388 -23.08 -10.19 -1.72
C ILE A 388 -23.17 -9.25 -2.92
N VAL A 389 -22.16 -8.41 -3.08
CA VAL A 389 -22.04 -7.44 -4.18
C VAL A 389 -20.88 -7.83 -5.09
N ASP A 390 -20.79 -7.20 -6.28
CA ASP A 390 -19.74 -7.39 -7.27
C ASP A 390 -19.69 -8.83 -7.85
N LEU A 391 -20.57 -9.09 -8.81
CA LEU A 391 -20.73 -10.38 -9.48
C LEU A 391 -19.89 -10.49 -10.78
N GLU A 392 -18.90 -9.62 -10.96
CA GLU A 392 -18.09 -9.55 -12.20
C GLU A 392 -17.34 -10.86 -12.51
N ALA A 393 -16.97 -11.61 -11.47
CA ALA A 393 -16.23 -12.87 -11.60
C ALA A 393 -17.11 -14.12 -11.71
N CYS A 394 -18.41 -14.00 -11.50
CA CYS A 394 -19.34 -15.14 -11.52
C CYS A 394 -19.31 -15.91 -12.85
N ARG A 395 -19.57 -17.22 -12.79
CA ARG A 395 -19.67 -18.08 -13.95
C ARG A 395 -20.78 -19.12 -13.80
N LEU A 396 -21.20 -19.71 -14.93
CA LEU A 396 -22.09 -20.87 -14.92
C LEU A 396 -21.32 -22.13 -14.51
N ALA A 397 -21.95 -23.00 -13.71
CA ALA A 397 -21.37 -24.27 -13.27
C ALA A 397 -21.22 -25.28 -14.41
N GLU A 398 -22.13 -25.26 -15.40
CA GLU A 398 -22.08 -26.14 -16.55
C GLU A 398 -21.01 -25.69 -17.55
N SER A 399 -20.11 -26.62 -17.90
CA SER A 399 -19.09 -26.41 -18.92
C SER A 399 -19.74 -26.50 -20.32
N GLY A 400 -19.74 -25.40 -21.04
CA GLY A 400 -20.17 -25.31 -22.44
C GLY A 400 -19.32 -24.27 -23.19
N ASP A 401 -19.54 -24.13 -24.51
CA ASP A 401 -18.95 -23.08 -25.32
C ASP A 401 -19.52 -21.67 -24.98
N ASP A 402 -20.38 -21.58 -23.96
CA ASP A 402 -20.94 -20.34 -23.47
C ASP A 402 -19.85 -19.49 -22.85
N ALA A 403 -19.73 -18.24 -23.28
CA ALA A 403 -18.80 -17.25 -22.74
C ALA A 403 -18.96 -17.06 -21.23
N LEU A 404 -20.20 -17.25 -20.71
CA LEU A 404 -20.48 -17.16 -19.27
C LEU A 404 -19.97 -18.34 -18.45
N ALA A 405 -19.66 -19.46 -19.08
CA ALA A 405 -19.06 -20.62 -18.43
C ALA A 405 -17.55 -20.47 -18.25
N LYS A 406 -16.91 -19.54 -18.97
CA LYS A 406 -15.47 -19.27 -18.84
C LYS A 406 -15.22 -18.40 -17.61
N PRO A 407 -14.25 -18.78 -16.74
CA PRO A 407 -13.90 -17.96 -15.58
C PRO A 407 -13.25 -16.64 -16.02
N VAL A 408 -13.55 -15.55 -15.33
CA VAL A 408 -12.70 -14.36 -15.35
C VAL A 408 -11.50 -14.66 -14.46
N GLU A 409 -10.28 -14.45 -14.97
CA GLU A 409 -9.05 -14.73 -14.21
C GLU A 409 -8.81 -13.62 -13.19
N LEU A 410 -9.49 -13.68 -12.06
CA LEU A 410 -9.24 -12.86 -10.88
C LEU A 410 -8.59 -13.71 -9.79
N TYR A 411 -7.63 -13.13 -9.09
CA TYR A 411 -6.95 -13.76 -7.97
C TYR A 411 -6.85 -12.79 -6.81
N THR A 412 -7.55 -13.09 -5.73
CA THR A 412 -7.46 -12.34 -4.48
C THR A 412 -6.66 -13.14 -3.46
N PRO A 413 -5.46 -12.66 -3.07
CA PRO A 413 -4.60 -13.35 -2.10
C PRO A 413 -5.36 -13.67 -0.82
N GLY A 414 -5.31 -14.92 -0.39
CA GLY A 414 -5.95 -15.42 0.81
C GLY A 414 -7.40 -15.90 0.62
N PHE A 415 -8.10 -15.48 -0.42
CA PHE A 415 -9.49 -15.88 -0.70
C PHE A 415 -9.62 -16.85 -1.87
N SER A 416 -8.61 -16.91 -2.72
CA SER A 416 -8.57 -17.85 -3.83
C SER A 416 -7.63 -19.00 -3.54
N LEU A 417 -7.98 -20.21 -3.98
CA LEU A 417 -7.08 -21.36 -4.02
C LEU A 417 -5.84 -21.00 -4.82
N SER A 418 -4.68 -21.60 -4.52
CA SER A 418 -3.41 -21.25 -5.15
C SER A 418 -3.48 -21.23 -6.67
N ARG A 419 -2.68 -20.36 -7.35
CA ARG A 419 -2.65 -20.18 -8.82
C ARG A 419 -2.67 -21.49 -9.63
N ASN A 420 -2.07 -22.58 -9.13
CA ASN A 420 -2.06 -23.87 -9.81
C ASN A 420 -3.39 -24.62 -9.74
N ARG A 421 -4.30 -24.26 -8.82
CA ARG A 421 -5.65 -24.81 -8.70
C ARG A 421 -6.70 -23.97 -9.43
N PHE A 422 -6.34 -22.83 -9.98
CA PHE A 422 -7.22 -21.90 -10.70
C PHE A 422 -7.94 -22.54 -11.90
N LYS A 423 -7.40 -23.61 -12.46
CA LYS A 423 -7.97 -24.29 -13.63
C LYS A 423 -9.13 -25.25 -13.32
N ALA A 424 -9.46 -25.47 -12.04
CA ALA A 424 -10.46 -26.44 -11.59
C ALA A 424 -11.56 -25.81 -10.70
N TYR A 425 -11.99 -24.59 -11.03
CA TYR A 425 -12.99 -23.86 -10.25
C TYR A 425 -14.36 -24.48 -10.34
N GLY A 426 -14.75 -25.14 -9.29
CA GLY A 426 -16.09 -25.56 -8.97
C GLY A 426 -16.59 -24.92 -7.67
N PRO A 427 -17.67 -25.45 -7.10
CA PRO A 427 -18.21 -25.00 -5.80
C PRO A 427 -17.22 -25.07 -4.63
N GLU A 428 -16.12 -25.85 -4.77
CA GLU A 428 -15.02 -25.94 -3.80
C GLU A 428 -14.27 -24.61 -3.65
N GLY A 429 -14.16 -23.83 -4.73
CA GLY A 429 -13.57 -22.48 -4.68
C GLY A 429 -14.37 -21.56 -3.77
N ASP A 430 -15.68 -21.52 -3.95
CA ASP A 430 -16.58 -20.70 -3.12
C ASP A 430 -16.59 -21.14 -1.66
N ARG A 431 -16.48 -22.47 -1.39
CA ARG A 431 -16.33 -22.97 -0.01
C ARG A 431 -15.02 -22.52 0.64
N TYR A 432 -13.92 -22.58 -0.11
CA TYR A 432 -12.65 -22.06 0.38
C TYR A 432 -12.71 -20.55 0.64
N ALA A 433 -13.30 -19.77 -0.27
CA ALA A 433 -13.46 -18.33 -0.12
C ALA A 433 -14.34 -17.99 1.10
N LEU A 434 -15.42 -18.75 1.33
CA LEU A 434 -16.25 -18.62 2.53
C LEU A 434 -15.45 -18.91 3.81
N ALA A 435 -14.68 -20.00 3.85
CA ALA A 435 -13.83 -20.33 4.98
C ALA A 435 -12.77 -19.23 5.23
N SER A 436 -12.18 -18.68 4.18
CA SER A 436 -11.24 -17.56 4.27
C SER A 436 -11.92 -16.28 4.77
N THR A 437 -13.18 -16.04 4.39
CA THR A 437 -13.97 -14.91 4.90
C THR A 437 -14.32 -15.10 6.37
N MET A 438 -14.68 -16.33 6.80
CA MET A 438 -14.85 -16.65 8.21
C MET A 438 -13.57 -16.39 9.02
N ALA A 439 -12.43 -16.80 8.48
CA ALA A 439 -11.12 -16.55 9.06
C ALA A 439 -10.79 -15.04 9.10
N TYR A 440 -11.02 -14.32 8.00
CA TYR A 440 -10.80 -12.88 7.91
C TYR A 440 -11.64 -12.11 8.94
N PHE A 441 -12.90 -12.53 9.18
CA PHE A 441 -13.76 -11.93 10.19
C PHE A 441 -13.21 -12.15 11.61
N VAL A 442 -12.54 -13.27 11.88
CA VAL A 442 -11.81 -13.47 13.12
C VAL A 442 -10.60 -12.54 13.21
N PHE A 443 -9.72 -12.57 12.18
CA PHE A 443 -8.54 -11.73 12.11
C PHE A 443 -7.96 -11.66 10.68
N PRO A 444 -7.65 -10.48 10.11
CA PRO A 444 -7.40 -10.31 8.68
C PRO A 444 -5.95 -10.61 8.25
N ILE A 445 -5.45 -11.85 8.45
CA ILE A 445 -4.12 -12.31 8.02
C ILE A 445 -4.14 -13.28 6.84
N ALA A 446 -5.29 -13.52 6.23
CA ALA A 446 -5.45 -14.50 5.15
C ALA A 446 -4.51 -14.28 3.95
N ALA A 447 -4.09 -13.02 3.68
CA ALA A 447 -3.14 -12.69 2.62
C ALA A 447 -1.79 -13.41 2.74
N MET A 448 -1.40 -13.86 3.96
CA MET A 448 -0.20 -14.66 4.19
C MET A 448 -0.24 -16.07 3.59
N SER A 449 -1.39 -16.56 3.13
CA SER A 449 -1.56 -17.92 2.59
C SER A 449 -0.61 -18.23 1.43
N TYR A 450 -0.12 -17.21 0.73
CA TYR A 450 0.91 -17.36 -0.28
C TYR A 450 2.29 -17.70 0.31
N LEU A 451 2.63 -17.09 1.45
CA LEU A 451 3.92 -17.25 2.11
C LEU A 451 4.00 -18.51 2.96
N ARG A 452 2.89 -18.89 3.62
CA ARG A 452 2.82 -20.06 4.48
C ARG A 452 1.47 -20.79 4.33
N GLU A 453 1.56 -22.09 4.07
CA GLU A 453 0.39 -22.94 3.77
C GLU A 453 -0.48 -23.22 5.01
N ASP A 454 0.10 -23.09 6.22
CA ASP A 454 -0.56 -23.35 7.49
C ASP A 454 -1.33 -22.14 8.07
N VAL A 455 -1.51 -21.07 7.30
CA VAL A 455 -2.10 -19.82 7.80
C VAL A 455 -3.49 -20.05 8.46
N LEU A 456 -4.30 -20.94 7.91
CA LEU A 456 -5.61 -21.26 8.50
C LEU A 456 -5.51 -21.99 9.84
N ASP A 457 -4.43 -22.71 10.10
CA ASP A 457 -4.19 -23.38 11.38
C ASP A 457 -3.82 -22.37 12.48
N LEU A 458 -3.23 -21.22 12.13
CA LEU A 458 -2.90 -20.13 13.06
C LEU A 458 -4.16 -19.49 13.66
N TYR A 459 -5.30 -19.54 12.98
CA TYR A 459 -6.54 -18.97 13.50
C TYR A 459 -7.00 -19.60 14.80
N ARG A 460 -6.51 -20.80 15.15
CA ARG A 460 -6.73 -21.39 16.45
C ARG A 460 -6.26 -20.46 17.58
N ILE A 461 -5.13 -19.74 17.39
CA ILE A 461 -4.60 -18.77 18.37
C ILE A 461 -5.63 -17.67 18.64
N PHE A 462 -6.17 -17.05 17.60
CA PHE A 462 -7.13 -15.96 17.72
C PHE A 462 -8.46 -16.44 18.31
N ILE A 463 -8.94 -17.60 17.85
CA ILE A 463 -10.22 -18.17 18.25
C ILE A 463 -10.19 -18.62 19.71
N THR A 464 -9.18 -19.41 20.12
CA THR A 464 -9.16 -19.99 21.46
C THR A 464 -8.44 -19.11 22.49
N GLU A 465 -7.25 -18.57 22.15
CA GLU A 465 -6.47 -17.77 23.08
C GLU A 465 -6.89 -16.28 23.07
N GLY A 466 -7.36 -15.77 21.93
CA GLY A 466 -7.78 -14.38 21.75
C GLY A 466 -9.23 -14.14 22.16
N LEU A 467 -10.15 -14.87 21.54
CA LEU A 467 -11.60 -14.69 21.72
C LEU A 467 -12.21 -15.61 22.79
N GLY A 468 -11.51 -16.64 23.26
CA GLY A 468 -12.06 -17.62 24.18
C GLY A 468 -13.17 -18.48 23.56
N TRP A 469 -13.25 -18.54 22.24
CA TRP A 469 -14.25 -19.32 21.52
C TRP A 469 -13.90 -20.82 21.52
N PRO A 470 -14.89 -21.71 21.47
CA PRO A 470 -14.64 -23.14 21.38
C PRO A 470 -13.82 -23.49 20.13
N GLU A 471 -12.87 -24.41 20.26
CA GLU A 471 -12.05 -24.92 19.14
C GLU A 471 -12.90 -25.48 17.96
N ARG A 472 -14.17 -25.81 18.23
CA ARG A 472 -15.13 -26.24 17.21
C ARG A 472 -15.29 -25.20 16.10
N VAL A 473 -15.25 -23.90 16.44
CA VAL A 473 -15.33 -22.82 15.43
C VAL A 473 -14.12 -22.89 14.47
N HIS A 474 -12.90 -23.06 14.99
CA HIS A 474 -11.72 -23.26 14.17
C HIS A 474 -11.82 -24.49 13.26
N ARG A 475 -12.36 -25.60 13.80
CA ARG A 475 -12.57 -26.84 13.00
C ARG A 475 -13.58 -26.62 11.88
N LEU A 476 -14.66 -25.88 12.09
CA LEU A 476 -15.63 -25.57 11.04
C LEU A 476 -14.96 -24.80 9.88
N ILE A 477 -14.12 -23.81 10.18
CA ILE A 477 -13.38 -23.05 9.17
C ILE A 477 -12.42 -23.97 8.38
N THR A 478 -11.62 -24.75 9.08
CA THR A 478 -10.60 -25.59 8.45
C THR A 478 -11.19 -26.79 7.69
N ASP A 479 -12.28 -27.38 8.18
CA ASP A 479 -12.98 -28.47 7.51
C ASP A 479 -13.67 -27.99 6.22
N LEU A 480 -14.25 -26.76 6.25
CA LEU A 480 -14.81 -26.17 5.03
C LEU A 480 -13.72 -25.85 4.01
N ALA A 481 -12.62 -25.23 4.43
CA ALA A 481 -11.49 -24.88 3.56
C ALA A 481 -10.83 -26.12 2.93
N ARG A 482 -10.84 -27.26 3.64
CA ARG A 482 -10.24 -28.54 3.19
C ARG A 482 -11.25 -29.48 2.53
N ASP A 483 -12.45 -28.98 2.24
CA ASP A 483 -13.52 -29.71 1.57
C ASP A 483 -13.97 -30.99 2.30
N ARG A 484 -13.91 -30.96 3.64
CA ARG A 484 -14.36 -32.06 4.51
C ARG A 484 -15.84 -31.95 4.85
N ILE A 485 -16.37 -30.73 4.81
CA ILE A 485 -17.81 -30.44 4.91
C ILE A 485 -18.22 -29.55 3.74
N ASP A 486 -19.46 -29.71 3.29
CA ASP A 486 -20.08 -28.84 2.30
C ASP A 486 -20.92 -27.71 2.95
N LEU A 487 -21.55 -26.87 2.14
CA LEU A 487 -22.39 -25.77 2.65
C LEU A 487 -23.59 -26.28 3.49
N THR A 488 -24.12 -27.45 3.16
CA THR A 488 -25.25 -28.05 3.92
C THR A 488 -24.76 -28.51 5.29
N GLY A 489 -23.59 -29.15 5.34
CA GLY A 489 -22.97 -29.57 6.59
C GLY A 489 -22.59 -28.39 7.48
N LEU A 490 -22.04 -27.31 6.86
CA LEU A 490 -21.74 -26.07 7.58
C LEU A 490 -23.02 -25.44 8.16
N LEU A 491 -24.05 -25.23 7.36
CA LEU A 491 -25.32 -24.65 7.80
C LEU A 491 -25.92 -25.43 8.95
N LYS A 492 -25.98 -26.78 8.84
CA LYS A 492 -26.47 -27.63 9.92
C LYS A 492 -25.66 -27.43 11.19
N ALA A 493 -24.32 -27.40 11.10
CA ALA A 493 -23.48 -27.17 12.28
C ALA A 493 -23.74 -25.79 12.93
N LEU A 494 -23.83 -24.72 12.11
CA LEU A 494 -24.10 -23.38 12.64
C LEU A 494 -25.49 -23.22 13.23
N GLU A 495 -26.49 -23.96 12.75
CA GLU A 495 -27.87 -23.94 13.23
C GLU A 495 -28.03 -24.81 14.49
N ASP A 496 -27.55 -26.05 14.45
CA ASP A 496 -27.76 -27.04 15.54
C ASP A 496 -26.83 -26.82 16.75
N GLU A 497 -25.58 -26.34 16.49
CA GLU A 497 -24.56 -26.18 17.53
C GLU A 497 -24.44 -24.72 18.03
N GLY A 498 -25.13 -23.74 17.41
CA GLY A 498 -24.92 -22.31 17.67
C GLY A 498 -25.04 -21.89 19.12
N ASP A 499 -26.10 -22.33 19.81
CA ASP A 499 -26.33 -22.02 21.25
C ASP A 499 -25.28 -22.70 22.15
N ASP A 500 -24.91 -23.94 21.86
CA ASP A 500 -23.84 -24.66 22.57
C ASP A 500 -22.48 -23.97 22.40
N LEU A 501 -22.18 -23.43 21.20
CA LEU A 501 -20.97 -22.67 20.96
C LEU A 501 -20.93 -21.37 21.77
N LEU A 502 -22.07 -20.68 21.92
CA LEU A 502 -22.18 -19.45 22.72
C LEU A 502 -22.01 -19.74 24.22
N ASP A 503 -22.61 -20.83 24.71
CA ASP A 503 -22.50 -21.22 26.10
C ASP A 503 -21.08 -21.64 26.52
N ARG A 504 -20.28 -22.10 25.57
CA ARG A 504 -18.88 -22.52 25.78
C ARG A 504 -17.85 -21.43 25.58
N VAL A 505 -18.23 -20.17 25.36
CA VAL A 505 -17.27 -19.05 25.35
C VAL A 505 -16.70 -18.92 26.76
N GLU A 506 -15.40 -19.10 26.86
CA GLU A 506 -14.67 -19.03 28.13
C GLU A 506 -13.89 -17.71 28.23
N ALA A 507 -13.54 -17.34 29.47
CA ALA A 507 -12.51 -16.29 29.62
C ALA A 507 -11.24 -16.72 28.85
N ALA A 508 -10.74 -15.84 28.00
CA ALA A 508 -9.50 -16.14 27.29
C ALA A 508 -8.44 -16.56 28.33
N PRO A 509 -7.73 -17.66 28.09
CA PRO A 509 -6.75 -18.13 29.04
C PRO A 509 -5.76 -17.01 29.35
N VAL A 510 -5.38 -16.88 30.61
CA VAL A 510 -4.24 -16.02 30.99
C VAL A 510 -3.07 -16.54 30.16
N LEU A 511 -2.67 -15.75 29.17
CA LEU A 511 -1.54 -16.13 28.33
C LEU A 511 -0.35 -16.41 29.26
N PRO A 512 0.37 -17.51 29.07
CA PRO A 512 1.49 -17.85 29.93
C PRO A 512 2.47 -16.68 29.95
N VAL A 513 3.03 -16.40 31.13
CA VAL A 513 4.16 -15.46 31.23
C VAL A 513 5.24 -16.01 30.33
N VAL A 514 5.54 -15.29 29.25
CA VAL A 514 6.64 -15.63 28.37
C VAL A 514 7.91 -15.38 29.18
N GLU A 515 8.56 -16.45 29.66
CA GLU A 515 9.85 -16.34 30.33
C GLU A 515 10.87 -15.86 29.30
N GLU A 516 11.85 -15.06 29.72
CA GLU A 516 12.85 -14.40 28.85
C GLU A 516 13.60 -15.37 27.93
N GLU A 517 13.66 -16.64 28.28
CA GLU A 517 14.36 -17.71 27.54
C GLU A 517 13.51 -18.38 26.43
N SER A 518 12.25 -18.01 26.25
CA SER A 518 11.28 -18.76 25.46
C SER A 518 11.31 -18.45 23.96
N GLY A 519 12.39 -18.73 23.28
CA GLY A 519 12.47 -18.75 21.81
C GLY A 519 12.66 -17.38 21.15
N LEU A 520 12.71 -16.25 21.90
CA LEU A 520 12.98 -14.92 21.32
C LEU A 520 14.44 -14.76 20.89
N ALA A 521 15.38 -15.42 21.59
CA ALA A 521 16.79 -15.45 21.20
C ALA A 521 17.00 -16.27 19.92
N ASP A 522 16.30 -17.41 19.79
CA ASP A 522 16.32 -18.20 18.57
C ASP A 522 15.66 -17.44 17.41
N ALA A 523 14.60 -16.68 17.70
CA ALA A 523 13.96 -15.81 16.72
C ALA A 523 14.90 -14.72 16.21
N GLU A 524 15.65 -14.04 17.12
CA GLU A 524 16.69 -13.06 16.75
C GLU A 524 17.73 -13.67 15.81
N ALA A 525 18.27 -14.83 16.17
CA ALA A 525 19.26 -15.54 15.36
C ALA A 525 18.70 -15.97 13.99
N GLY A 526 17.47 -16.47 13.96
CA GLY A 526 16.79 -16.89 12.73
C GLY A 526 16.47 -15.75 11.77
N VAL A 527 16.02 -14.61 12.30
CA VAL A 527 15.77 -13.40 11.51
C VAL A 527 17.07 -12.82 10.95
N ALA A 528 18.14 -12.75 11.76
CA ALA A 528 19.45 -12.31 11.29
C ALA A 528 20.01 -13.25 10.19
N ALA A 529 19.82 -14.56 10.34
CA ALA A 529 20.22 -15.56 9.34
C ALA A 529 19.44 -15.38 8.02
N PHE A 530 18.13 -15.13 8.10
CA PHE A 530 17.27 -14.86 6.94
C PHE A 530 17.73 -13.61 6.18
N ILE A 531 17.92 -12.48 6.86
CA ILE A 531 18.45 -11.25 6.23
C ILE A 531 19.79 -11.53 5.55
N GLY A 532 20.68 -12.25 6.24
CA GLY A 532 22.00 -12.58 5.70
C GLY A 532 21.98 -13.53 4.50
N ALA A 533 20.97 -14.40 4.41
CA ALA A 533 20.77 -15.33 3.29
C ALA A 533 20.12 -14.68 2.07
N SER A 534 19.33 -13.61 2.28
CA SER A 534 18.64 -12.89 1.22
C SER A 534 19.49 -11.82 0.53
N ALA A 535 20.70 -11.52 1.05
CA ALA A 535 21.58 -10.49 0.49
C ALA A 535 22.18 -10.90 -0.87
N ASP A 536 22.02 -10.03 -1.86
CA ASP A 536 22.55 -10.19 -3.22
C ASP A 536 23.28 -8.92 -3.67
N THR A 537 24.61 -9.02 -3.84
CA THR A 537 25.48 -7.90 -4.23
C THR A 537 25.34 -7.49 -5.69
N ASP A 538 24.69 -8.28 -6.50
CA ASP A 538 24.45 -8.01 -7.91
C ASP A 538 23.16 -7.20 -8.12
N ARG A 539 22.34 -7.09 -7.08
CA ARG A 539 21.11 -6.27 -7.10
C ARG A 539 21.36 -4.81 -6.71
N ASP A 540 20.50 -3.93 -7.20
CA ASP A 540 20.53 -2.49 -6.89
C ASP A 540 20.12 -2.16 -5.45
N THR A 541 19.45 -3.07 -4.76
CA THR A 541 18.98 -2.89 -3.38
C THR A 541 19.78 -3.63 -2.33
N LEU A 542 20.73 -4.51 -2.71
CA LEU A 542 21.48 -5.43 -1.85
C LEU A 542 20.62 -6.46 -1.10
N PHE A 543 19.51 -6.01 -0.53
CA PHE A 543 18.53 -6.81 0.21
C PHE A 543 17.15 -6.66 -0.41
N PRO A 544 16.27 -7.67 -0.31
CA PRO A 544 14.87 -7.53 -0.69
C PRO A 544 14.15 -6.57 0.26
N VAL A 545 13.57 -5.53 -0.27
CA VAL A 545 12.96 -4.42 0.47
C VAL A 545 11.52 -4.14 0.04
N ASP A 546 10.83 -3.28 0.77
CA ASP A 546 9.48 -2.83 0.42
C ASP A 546 9.48 -2.13 -0.96
N PRO A 547 8.43 -2.28 -1.76
CA PRO A 547 8.27 -1.59 -3.05
C PRO A 547 8.53 -0.09 -3.01
N PHE A 548 8.25 0.56 -1.89
CA PHE A 548 8.46 1.98 -1.71
C PHE A 548 9.94 2.37 -1.88
N ALA A 549 10.88 1.53 -1.43
CA ALA A 549 12.31 1.78 -1.67
C ALA A 549 12.68 1.83 -3.15
N HIS A 550 12.10 0.94 -3.96
CA HIS A 550 12.38 0.89 -5.39
C HIS A 550 11.90 2.13 -6.15
N VAL A 551 10.79 2.72 -5.70
CA VAL A 551 10.20 3.90 -6.35
C VAL A 551 10.68 5.23 -5.75
N THR A 552 11.44 5.18 -4.63
CA THR A 552 11.95 6.36 -3.94
C THR A 552 13.46 6.30 -3.75
N ASN A 553 13.94 5.57 -2.73
CA ASN A 553 15.34 5.54 -2.33
C ASN A 553 15.77 4.14 -1.86
N PRO A 554 16.43 3.33 -2.72
CA PRO A 554 16.90 1.98 -2.37
C PRO A 554 18.03 1.98 -1.34
N LEU A 555 18.68 3.11 -1.08
CA LEU A 555 19.74 3.26 -0.09
C LEU A 555 19.25 3.79 1.25
N SER A 556 17.97 4.09 1.41
CA SER A 556 17.41 4.76 2.59
C SER A 556 17.64 3.98 3.89
N LEU A 557 17.55 4.70 5.03
CA LEU A 557 17.61 4.12 6.37
C LEU A 557 16.31 3.35 6.68
N GLY A 558 15.14 3.88 6.27
CA GLY A 558 13.86 3.28 6.60
C GLY A 558 13.55 2.04 5.78
N PHE A 559 13.62 2.14 4.46
CA PHE A 559 13.18 1.10 3.54
C PHE A 559 14.31 0.46 2.72
N GLY A 560 15.54 1.00 2.77
CA GLY A 560 16.63 0.60 1.90
C GLY A 560 17.78 -0.13 2.61
N ALA A 561 18.84 -0.34 1.85
CA ALA A 561 20.01 -1.12 2.28
C ALA A 561 20.73 -0.54 3.50
N SER A 562 20.77 0.79 3.65
CA SER A 562 21.47 1.43 4.79
C SER A 562 20.84 1.04 6.12
N GLY A 563 19.50 0.98 6.19
CA GLY A 563 18.81 0.58 7.42
C GLY A 563 19.02 -0.88 7.78
N VAL A 564 19.01 -1.76 6.80
CA VAL A 564 19.28 -3.18 7.02
C VAL A 564 20.70 -3.41 7.53
N LEU A 565 21.69 -2.80 6.90
CA LEU A 565 23.08 -2.89 7.32
C LEU A 565 23.29 -2.27 8.70
N TRP A 566 22.67 -1.12 8.96
CA TRP A 566 22.72 -0.47 10.27
C TRP A 566 22.09 -1.36 11.35
N ALA A 567 20.93 -1.94 11.10
CA ALA A 567 20.24 -2.80 12.07
C ALA A 567 21.05 -4.06 12.42
N LEU A 568 21.66 -4.71 11.41
CA LEU A 568 22.57 -5.82 11.62
C LEU A 568 23.77 -5.39 12.49
N HIS A 569 24.42 -4.27 12.14
CA HIS A 569 25.56 -3.74 12.87
C HIS A 569 25.19 -3.41 14.33
N ALA A 570 24.12 -2.66 14.54
CA ALA A 570 23.63 -2.28 15.87
C ALA A 570 23.13 -3.49 16.69
N GLY A 571 22.70 -4.57 16.02
CA GLY A 571 22.37 -5.85 16.62
C GLY A 571 23.59 -6.76 16.87
N GLY A 572 24.82 -6.28 16.67
CA GLY A 572 26.03 -7.04 16.88
C GLY A 572 26.25 -8.17 15.86
N VAL A 573 25.49 -8.19 14.75
CA VAL A 573 25.67 -9.15 13.67
C VAL A 573 26.83 -8.70 12.77
N PRO A 574 27.83 -9.56 12.51
CA PRO A 574 28.98 -9.16 11.70
C PRO A 574 28.59 -8.76 10.28
N ILE A 575 28.97 -7.56 9.88
CA ILE A 575 28.78 -7.09 8.49
C ILE A 575 29.85 -7.71 7.60
N ARG A 576 29.42 -8.41 6.56
CA ARG A 576 30.35 -8.99 5.57
C ARG A 576 31.06 -7.86 4.80
N PRO A 577 32.40 -7.94 4.59
CA PRO A 577 33.15 -6.88 3.89
C PRO A 577 32.51 -6.51 2.55
N ARG A 578 32.08 -7.47 1.74
CA ARG A 578 31.45 -7.26 0.43
C ARG A 578 30.15 -6.41 0.52
N TRP A 579 29.40 -6.43 1.62
CA TRP A 579 28.20 -5.63 1.80
C TRP A 579 28.55 -4.17 2.11
N ARG A 580 29.57 -3.98 2.94
CA ARG A 580 30.11 -2.64 3.24
C ARG A 580 30.73 -2.00 1.98
N ASP A 581 31.49 -2.78 1.20
CA ASP A 581 32.09 -2.33 -0.06
C ASP A 581 31.02 -2.01 -1.10
N TRP A 582 29.91 -2.80 -1.14
CA TRP A 582 28.76 -2.51 -1.98
C TRP A 582 28.17 -1.15 -1.64
N LEU A 583 27.87 -0.89 -0.36
CA LEU A 583 27.36 0.41 0.09
C LEU A 583 28.34 1.53 -0.25
N GLY A 584 29.63 1.37 0.03
CA GLY A 584 30.66 2.36 -0.28
C GLY A 584 30.71 2.76 -1.75
N ARG A 585 30.59 1.78 -2.67
CA ARG A 585 30.52 2.08 -4.12
C ARG A 585 29.25 2.85 -4.47
N ARG A 586 28.09 2.45 -3.95
CA ARG A 586 26.83 3.15 -4.21
C ARG A 586 26.84 4.59 -3.70
N LEU A 587 27.47 4.84 -2.54
CA LEU A 587 27.60 6.17 -1.97
C LEU A 587 28.56 7.07 -2.77
N ALA A 588 29.56 6.48 -3.43
CA ALA A 588 30.46 7.23 -4.30
C ALA A 588 29.78 7.70 -5.61
N ASP A 589 28.78 6.95 -6.08
CA ASP A 589 28.05 7.22 -7.32
C ASP A 589 26.72 7.97 -7.08
N ILE A 590 26.39 8.32 -5.82
CA ILE A 590 25.11 8.95 -5.48
C ILE A 590 25.08 10.40 -6.02
N ASP A 591 24.01 10.72 -6.77
CA ASP A 591 23.67 12.11 -7.05
C ASP A 591 22.70 12.63 -5.99
N PRO A 592 23.13 13.50 -5.09
CA PRO A 592 22.30 13.98 -4.00
C PRO A 592 21.03 14.70 -4.45
N ALA A 593 20.98 15.23 -5.66
CA ALA A 593 19.81 15.92 -6.20
C ALA A 593 18.58 14.99 -6.35
N HIS A 594 18.83 13.68 -6.50
CA HIS A 594 17.78 12.67 -6.66
C HIS A 594 17.26 12.06 -5.37
N TYR A 595 17.70 12.57 -4.21
CA TYR A 595 17.31 12.04 -2.91
C TYR A 595 16.80 13.14 -1.99
N PRO A 596 15.78 12.87 -1.14
CA PRO A 596 15.33 13.79 -0.11
C PRO A 596 16.36 13.92 1.01
N ASP A 597 16.12 14.79 1.98
CA ASP A 597 17.11 15.13 2.99
C ASP A 597 16.86 14.44 4.35
N GLY A 598 15.64 13.98 4.62
CA GLY A 598 15.17 13.45 5.90
C GLY A 598 15.90 12.20 6.43
N LEU A 599 15.53 11.79 7.65
CA LEU A 599 16.17 10.67 8.35
C LEU A 599 15.82 9.30 7.73
N MET A 600 14.53 8.98 7.56
CA MET A 600 14.18 7.60 7.19
C MET A 600 14.32 7.34 5.70
N ASN A 601 14.06 8.32 4.85
CA ASN A 601 14.16 8.12 3.40
C ASN A 601 15.18 9.00 2.68
N GLY A 602 15.98 9.77 3.41
CA GLY A 602 16.86 10.79 2.85
C GLY A 602 18.34 10.63 3.15
N LEU A 603 19.10 11.65 2.71
CA LEU A 603 20.55 11.70 2.82
C LEU A 603 21.04 11.68 4.25
N SER A 604 20.33 12.33 5.21
CA SER A 604 20.75 12.34 6.61
C SER A 604 20.70 10.96 7.24
N GLY A 605 19.71 10.12 6.91
CA GLY A 605 19.66 8.75 7.39
C GLY A 605 20.71 7.84 6.76
N ILE A 606 20.99 8.02 5.47
CA ILE A 606 22.11 7.34 4.82
C ILE A 606 23.42 7.71 5.51
N ALA A 607 23.61 9.00 5.82
CA ALA A 607 24.79 9.48 6.55
C ALA A 607 24.91 8.87 7.94
N TRP A 608 23.80 8.76 8.68
CA TRP A 608 23.75 8.09 9.98
C TRP A 608 24.24 6.63 9.90
N ALA A 609 23.72 5.87 8.95
CA ALA A 609 24.10 4.47 8.77
C ALA A 609 25.56 4.34 8.29
N ALA A 610 25.98 5.12 7.32
CA ALA A 610 27.32 5.11 6.76
C ALA A 610 28.39 5.43 7.82
N ASP A 611 28.16 6.45 8.66
CA ASP A 611 29.06 6.76 9.76
C ASP A 611 29.14 5.60 10.79
N SER A 612 28.01 4.97 11.12
CA SER A 612 27.98 3.80 12.01
C SER A 612 28.80 2.63 11.47
N LEU A 613 28.81 2.46 10.14
CA LEU A 613 29.54 1.39 9.44
C LEU A 613 31.01 1.75 9.14
N GLY A 614 31.50 2.91 9.62
CA GLY A 614 32.87 3.37 9.42
C GLY A 614 33.15 3.93 8.02
N LEU A 615 32.12 4.44 7.32
CA LEU A 615 32.20 5.15 6.05
C LEU A 615 32.11 6.68 6.29
N GLY A 616 32.96 7.22 7.17
CA GLY A 616 32.82 8.59 7.70
C GLY A 616 32.94 9.70 6.66
N VAL A 617 33.76 9.55 5.61
CA VAL A 617 33.92 10.58 4.58
C VAL A 617 32.64 10.73 3.76
N PRO A 618 32.10 9.68 3.10
CA PRO A 618 30.82 9.79 2.41
C PRO A 618 29.67 10.25 3.35
N ALA A 619 29.65 9.77 4.57
CA ALA A 619 28.65 10.17 5.55
C ALA A 619 28.64 11.68 5.80
N ARG A 620 29.82 12.29 5.95
CA ARG A 620 29.98 13.74 6.17
C ARG A 620 29.51 14.54 4.94
N GLU A 621 29.86 14.10 3.77
CA GLU A 621 29.47 14.73 2.51
C GLU A 621 27.93 14.72 2.34
N LEU A 622 27.29 13.59 2.57
CA LEU A 622 25.83 13.45 2.48
C LEU A 622 25.10 14.33 3.49
N LEU A 623 25.58 14.36 4.76
CA LEU A 623 24.98 15.23 5.78
C LEU A 623 25.13 16.71 5.42
N THR A 624 26.29 17.12 4.86
CA THR A 624 26.50 18.49 4.40
C THR A 624 25.51 18.87 3.32
N ARG A 625 25.26 17.98 2.34
CA ARG A 625 24.26 18.20 1.29
C ARG A 625 22.83 18.25 1.82
N ALA A 626 22.48 17.39 2.78
CA ALA A 626 21.17 17.46 3.43
C ALA A 626 20.97 18.81 4.14
N ASN A 627 21.97 19.31 4.84
CA ASN A 627 21.91 20.59 5.55
C ASN A 627 21.72 21.79 4.62
N GLU A 628 22.31 21.75 3.41
CA GLU A 628 22.17 22.83 2.41
C GLU A 628 20.74 23.06 1.93
N ARG A 629 19.85 22.05 2.06
CA ARG A 629 18.51 22.05 1.47
C ARG A 629 17.37 21.86 2.48
N ALA A 630 17.67 21.28 3.65
CA ALA A 630 16.63 20.84 4.60
C ALA A 630 15.69 21.97 5.01
N VAL A 631 16.21 23.18 5.24
CA VAL A 631 15.40 24.34 5.65
C VAL A 631 14.44 24.78 4.55
N ASP A 632 14.84 24.68 3.28
CA ASP A 632 14.02 25.11 2.14
C ASP A 632 12.86 24.14 1.87
N THR A 633 12.95 22.87 2.30
CA THR A 633 11.87 21.89 2.12
C THR A 633 10.65 22.16 2.98
N GLY A 634 10.83 22.85 4.12
CA GLY A 634 9.74 23.23 5.04
C GLY A 634 9.05 22.08 5.78
N ASP A 635 9.44 20.81 5.55
CA ASP A 635 8.87 19.66 6.24
C ASP A 635 9.45 19.55 7.66
N HIS A 636 8.56 19.45 8.65
CA HIS A 636 8.94 19.44 10.07
C HIS A 636 9.20 18.04 10.64
N THR A 637 8.79 16.97 9.93
CA THR A 637 8.65 15.64 10.50
C THR A 637 9.98 15.03 10.95
N PHE A 638 9.87 14.06 11.86
CA PHE A 638 11.02 13.30 12.33
C PHE A 638 11.56 12.32 11.25
N TYR A 639 10.65 11.72 10.47
CA TYR A 639 11.08 10.74 9.47
C TYR A 639 11.61 11.39 8.19
N TYR A 640 11.00 12.47 7.73
CA TYR A 640 11.27 13.00 6.40
C TYR A 640 11.80 14.45 6.38
N GLY A 641 11.72 15.16 7.51
CA GLY A 641 11.95 16.59 7.58
C GLY A 641 13.04 17.05 8.57
N LEU A 642 12.90 18.30 8.95
CA LEU A 642 13.85 19.07 9.78
C LEU A 642 14.20 18.40 11.10
N SER A 643 13.22 17.79 11.78
CA SER A 643 13.47 17.14 13.07
C SER A 643 14.44 15.97 12.94
N GLY A 644 14.32 15.17 11.88
CA GLY A 644 15.23 14.04 11.61
C GLY A 644 16.62 14.48 11.17
N VAL A 645 16.71 15.50 10.30
CA VAL A 645 17.99 16.09 9.88
C VAL A 645 18.70 16.69 11.10
N GLY A 646 17.97 17.41 11.95
CA GLY A 646 18.48 17.97 13.20
C GLY A 646 19.01 16.89 14.15
N MET A 647 18.28 15.78 14.33
CA MET A 647 18.73 14.63 15.14
C MET A 647 20.02 14.01 14.60
N THR A 648 20.16 13.89 13.28
CA THR A 648 21.42 13.40 12.68
C THR A 648 22.57 14.34 12.96
N ASN A 649 22.38 15.64 12.83
CA ASN A 649 23.41 16.63 13.16
C ASN A 649 23.79 16.56 14.66
N LEU A 650 22.84 16.43 15.59
CA LEU A 650 23.14 16.26 17.01
C LEU A 650 23.96 14.99 17.27
N ARG A 651 23.64 13.86 16.60
CA ARG A 651 24.44 12.65 16.72
C ARG A 651 25.89 12.84 16.24
N PHE A 652 26.09 13.52 15.11
CA PHE A 652 27.43 13.82 14.59
C PHE A 652 28.18 14.76 15.55
N PHE A 653 27.51 15.76 16.10
CA PHE A 653 28.08 16.63 17.14
C PHE A 653 28.51 15.85 18.39
N LEU A 654 27.66 14.96 18.91
CA LEU A 654 27.97 14.15 20.10
C LEU A 654 29.18 13.23 19.89
N ARG A 655 29.38 12.74 18.66
CA ARG A 655 30.51 11.87 18.34
C ARG A 655 31.80 12.59 18.00
N GLY A 656 31.71 13.69 17.28
CA GLY A 656 32.86 14.44 16.75
C GLY A 656 33.14 15.79 17.36
N HIS A 657 32.20 16.34 18.13
CA HIS A 657 32.25 17.69 18.74
C HIS A 657 32.50 18.80 17.70
N ASP A 658 32.11 18.59 16.43
CA ASP A 658 32.24 19.60 15.41
C ASP A 658 31.16 20.69 15.60
N PRO A 659 31.50 21.94 15.82
CA PRO A 659 30.54 23.02 16.07
C PRO A 659 29.65 23.29 14.85
N ARG A 660 30.04 22.89 13.64
CA ARG A 660 29.24 23.01 12.43
C ARG A 660 27.97 22.15 12.52
N ASP A 661 28.07 20.95 13.08
CA ASP A 661 26.93 20.05 13.25
C ASP A 661 25.90 20.65 14.23
N LEU A 662 26.36 21.23 15.34
CA LEU A 662 25.45 21.91 16.26
C LEU A 662 24.84 23.18 15.64
N ALA A 663 25.58 23.90 14.80
CA ALA A 663 25.05 25.05 14.06
C ALA A 663 23.94 24.62 13.11
N ALA A 664 24.13 23.57 12.34
CA ALA A 664 23.11 23.04 11.44
C ALA A 664 21.86 22.54 12.20
N ALA A 665 22.05 21.88 13.35
CA ALA A 665 20.92 21.50 14.20
C ALA A 665 20.15 22.73 14.72
N ARG A 666 20.84 23.84 15.07
CA ARG A 666 20.19 25.10 15.44
C ARG A 666 19.39 25.72 14.30
N GLU A 667 19.88 25.68 13.07
CA GLU A 667 19.16 26.14 11.89
C GLU A 667 17.84 25.37 11.69
N CYS A 668 17.87 24.04 11.80
CA CYS A 668 16.68 23.20 11.80
C CYS A 668 15.69 23.60 12.92
N ALA A 669 16.18 23.76 14.15
CA ALA A 669 15.35 24.15 15.29
C ALA A 669 14.76 25.57 15.11
N GLN A 670 15.52 26.52 14.59
CA GLN A 670 15.06 27.86 14.30
C GLN A 670 13.94 27.88 13.27
N ALA A 671 14.08 27.13 12.17
CA ALA A 671 13.03 26.97 11.17
C ALA A 671 11.74 26.39 11.75
N LEU A 672 11.84 25.41 12.68
CA LEU A 672 10.68 24.90 13.41
C LEU A 672 10.05 25.96 14.32
N HIS A 673 10.81 26.81 14.97
CA HIS A 673 10.28 27.90 15.78
C HIS A 673 9.53 28.96 14.96
N GLU A 674 10.01 29.25 13.75
CA GLU A 674 9.45 30.24 12.82
C GLU A 674 8.17 29.74 12.15
N THR A 675 8.08 28.46 11.84
CA THR A 675 6.95 27.84 11.13
C THR A 675 5.86 27.28 12.05
N ALA A 676 6.10 27.24 13.36
CA ALA A 676 5.14 26.73 14.34
C ALA A 676 3.83 27.54 14.33
N ARG A 677 2.71 26.85 14.16
CA ARG A 677 1.37 27.39 14.38
C ARG A 677 0.99 27.20 15.83
N ARG A 678 0.69 28.30 16.52
CA ARG A 678 0.40 28.29 17.95
C ARG A 678 -1.02 28.78 18.23
N ASP A 679 -1.72 28.02 19.07
CA ASP A 679 -3.05 28.37 19.58
C ASP A 679 -3.25 27.80 20.99
N GLY A 680 -3.69 28.66 21.93
CA GLY A 680 -4.10 28.22 23.28
C GLY A 680 -3.05 27.44 24.11
N GLY A 681 -1.75 27.63 23.86
CA GLY A 681 -0.67 26.85 24.52
C GLY A 681 -0.31 25.56 23.79
N HIS A 682 -0.86 25.33 22.61
CA HIS A 682 -0.55 24.23 21.69
C HIS A 682 0.30 24.73 20.53
N ALA A 683 1.17 23.86 20.00
CA ALA A 683 1.93 24.12 18.77
C ALA A 683 1.82 22.92 17.82
N HIS A 684 1.65 23.21 16.53
CA HIS A 684 1.60 22.18 15.49
C HIS A 684 2.16 22.70 14.18
N TRP A 685 2.46 21.74 13.29
CA TRP A 685 2.90 21.98 11.91
C TRP A 685 2.02 21.19 10.94
N LEU A 686 1.92 21.64 9.70
CA LEU A 686 1.15 20.96 8.65
C LEU A 686 2.07 20.18 7.73
N ASN A 687 1.66 18.99 7.35
CA ASN A 687 2.34 18.16 6.35
C ASN A 687 1.75 18.40 4.96
N GLU A 688 2.59 18.60 3.96
CA GLU A 688 2.12 18.75 2.57
C GLU A 688 1.44 17.47 2.00
N PHE A 689 1.77 16.31 2.56
CA PHE A 689 1.24 15.01 2.12
C PHE A 689 0.01 14.53 2.91
N SER A 690 -0.46 15.30 3.90
CA SER A 690 -1.69 15.02 4.63
C SER A 690 -2.81 15.97 4.17
N THR A 691 -3.81 15.42 3.48
CA THR A 691 -4.98 16.19 3.02
C THR A 691 -6.05 16.39 4.10
N LYS A 692 -5.93 15.68 5.23
CA LYS A 692 -6.93 15.68 6.32
C LYS A 692 -6.49 16.43 7.59
N GLY A 693 -5.38 17.12 7.53
CA GLY A 693 -4.84 17.91 8.66
C GLY A 693 -3.54 17.37 9.23
N PRO A 694 -3.05 17.93 10.36
CA PRO A 694 -1.81 17.48 11.00
C PRO A 694 -1.92 16.04 11.49
N LEU A 695 -0.78 15.32 11.44
CA LEU A 695 -0.67 13.93 11.88
C LEU A 695 -0.12 13.86 13.32
N THR A 696 -0.37 12.74 14.00
CA THR A 696 0.15 12.41 15.34
C THR A 696 1.28 11.38 15.26
N GLY A 697 1.98 11.14 16.36
CA GLY A 697 3.03 10.11 16.47
C GLY A 697 4.45 10.63 16.33
N LEU A 698 5.42 9.71 16.38
CA LEU A 698 6.85 10.05 16.29
C LEU A 698 7.29 10.39 14.87
N GLY A 699 6.84 9.60 13.90
CA GLY A 699 7.35 9.71 12.53
C GLY A 699 6.88 10.96 11.81
N PHE A 700 5.57 11.20 11.84
CA PHE A 700 4.91 12.29 11.11
C PHE A 700 4.32 13.36 11.99
N GLY A 701 4.15 13.09 13.28
CA GLY A 701 3.43 13.95 14.20
C GLY A 701 4.32 14.97 14.91
N GLN A 702 3.64 15.69 15.80
CA GLN A 702 4.25 16.75 16.60
C GLN A 702 5.16 16.18 17.69
N ALA A 703 4.94 14.91 18.08
CA ALA A 703 5.81 14.23 19.05
C ALA A 703 7.25 14.10 18.52
N GLY A 704 7.43 13.85 17.21
CA GLY A 704 8.78 13.82 16.63
C GLY A 704 9.50 15.15 16.67
N VAL A 705 8.78 16.26 16.44
CA VAL A 705 9.33 17.61 16.63
C VAL A 705 9.71 17.86 18.09
N ALA A 706 8.82 17.49 19.02
CA ALA A 706 9.09 17.60 20.45
C ALA A 706 10.34 16.82 20.86
N MET A 707 10.55 15.62 20.30
CA MET A 707 11.74 14.80 20.57
C MET A 707 13.04 15.53 20.19
N PHE A 708 13.10 16.08 18.98
CA PHE A 708 14.25 16.86 18.53
C PHE A 708 14.49 18.10 19.41
N LEU A 709 13.45 18.86 19.72
CA LEU A 709 13.54 20.04 20.57
C LEU A 709 13.99 19.72 22.01
N LEU A 710 13.59 18.56 22.54
CA LEU A 710 14.11 18.08 23.84
C LEU A 710 15.63 17.88 23.78
N ARG A 711 16.14 17.21 22.75
CA ARG A 711 17.59 17.00 22.60
C ARG A 711 18.36 18.30 22.38
N MET A 712 17.79 19.24 21.63
CA MET A 712 18.34 20.59 21.51
C MET A 712 18.47 21.28 22.87
N HIS A 713 17.39 21.24 23.68
CA HIS A 713 17.45 21.80 25.05
C HIS A 713 18.50 21.13 25.90
N GLN A 714 18.57 19.80 25.92
CA GLN A 714 19.52 19.05 26.75
C GLN A 714 21.00 19.33 26.38
N ILE A 715 21.28 19.58 25.09
CA ILE A 715 22.64 19.85 24.61
C ILE A 715 23.02 21.33 24.79
N THR A 716 22.07 22.26 24.51
CA THR A 716 22.38 23.71 24.50
C THR A 716 22.05 24.43 25.81
N GLY A 717 21.16 23.89 26.64
CA GLY A 717 20.60 24.55 27.82
C GLY A 717 19.49 25.59 27.47
N GLU A 718 19.15 25.76 26.21
CA GLU A 718 18.21 26.78 25.73
C GLU A 718 16.77 26.40 26.06
N ALA A 719 16.14 27.08 27.02
CA ALA A 719 14.82 26.72 27.58
C ALA A 719 13.64 26.92 26.58
N HIS A 720 13.82 27.74 25.56
CA HIS A 720 12.76 27.98 24.59
C HIS A 720 12.46 26.72 23.74
N HIS A 721 13.45 25.84 23.47
CA HIS A 721 13.23 24.57 22.81
C HIS A 721 12.32 23.64 23.64
N LEU A 722 12.59 23.52 24.94
CA LEU A 722 11.76 22.72 25.84
C LEU A 722 10.30 23.22 25.90
N ARG A 723 10.11 24.54 25.91
CA ARG A 723 8.76 25.12 25.92
C ARG A 723 7.99 24.78 24.66
N LEU A 724 8.57 24.99 23.47
CA LEU A 724 7.91 24.66 22.21
C LEU A 724 7.63 23.15 22.08
N GLY A 725 8.55 22.30 22.54
CA GLY A 725 8.34 20.85 22.54
C GLY A 725 7.18 20.42 23.46
N ARG A 726 6.99 21.08 24.61
CA ARG A 726 5.82 20.85 25.48
C ARG A 726 4.51 21.35 24.85
N GLU A 727 4.53 22.46 24.15
CA GLU A 727 3.38 22.94 23.38
C GLU A 727 3.00 21.96 22.27
N ALA A 728 3.99 21.32 21.63
CA ALA A 728 3.77 20.28 20.62
C ALA A 728 3.15 19.02 21.23
N LEU A 729 3.64 18.55 22.37
CA LEU A 729 3.04 17.40 23.06
C LEU A 729 1.65 17.71 23.61
N ALA A 730 1.39 18.93 24.06
CA ALA A 730 0.05 19.34 24.47
C ALA A 730 -0.93 19.28 23.31
N TRP A 731 -0.49 19.61 22.09
CA TRP A 731 -1.29 19.44 20.88
C TRP A 731 -1.59 17.97 20.60
N GLU A 732 -0.59 17.09 20.67
CA GLU A 732 -0.78 15.63 20.53
C GLU A 732 -1.86 15.14 21.50
N MET A 733 -1.69 15.41 22.80
CA MET A 733 -2.61 14.94 23.83
C MET A 733 -4.03 15.48 23.68
N ALA A 734 -4.21 16.67 23.11
CA ALA A 734 -5.52 17.22 22.79
C ALA A 734 -6.25 16.45 21.65
N HIS A 735 -5.52 15.64 20.87
CA HIS A 735 -6.06 14.79 19.81
C HIS A 735 -6.14 13.29 20.21
N ALA A 736 -5.86 12.97 21.47
CA ALA A 736 -6.09 11.63 22.00
C ALA A 736 -7.58 11.38 22.17
N ALA A 737 -8.10 10.33 21.53
CA ALA A 737 -9.51 9.96 21.59
C ALA A 737 -9.72 8.73 22.48
N PRO A 738 -10.82 8.67 23.28
CA PRO A 738 -11.17 7.49 24.03
C PRO A 738 -11.54 6.34 23.07
N ILE A 739 -11.12 5.13 23.43
CA ILE A 739 -11.43 3.91 22.65
C ILE A 739 -12.88 3.48 22.87
N ASP A 740 -13.43 3.77 24.05
CA ASP A 740 -14.80 3.46 24.46
C ASP A 740 -15.50 4.73 24.97
N ASP A 741 -16.83 4.78 24.86
CA ASP A 741 -17.67 5.93 25.27
C ASP A 741 -17.58 6.24 26.78
N ASP A 742 -17.14 5.31 27.61
CA ASP A 742 -17.06 5.42 29.07
C ASP A 742 -15.79 6.15 29.59
N GLY A 743 -15.00 6.80 28.71
CA GLY A 743 -13.78 7.51 29.11
C GLY A 743 -12.62 6.58 29.51
N GLY A 744 -12.54 5.43 28.87
CA GLY A 744 -11.54 4.38 29.04
C GLY A 744 -10.14 4.74 28.53
N PRO A 745 -9.36 3.74 28.05
CA PRO A 745 -8.08 3.95 27.41
C PRO A 745 -8.17 4.89 26.21
N VAL A 746 -7.13 5.67 25.94
CA VAL A 746 -7.08 6.57 24.76
C VAL A 746 -6.10 6.05 23.75
N MET A 747 -6.39 6.34 22.49
CA MET A 747 -5.49 6.18 21.34
C MET A 747 -5.57 7.41 20.44
N PHE A 748 -4.74 7.43 19.40
CA PHE A 748 -4.74 8.47 18.39
C PHE A 748 -5.39 7.93 17.12
N GLU A 749 -6.36 8.69 16.61
CA GLU A 749 -7.07 8.32 15.40
C GLU A 749 -6.32 8.81 14.16
N HIS A 750 -6.29 8.00 13.12
CA HIS A 750 -5.86 8.38 11.79
C HIS A 750 -6.75 7.72 10.73
N GLU A 751 -7.37 8.55 9.88
CA GLU A 751 -8.27 8.11 8.80
C GLU A 751 -9.37 7.13 9.26
N GLY A 752 -9.98 7.39 10.39
CA GLY A 752 -11.06 6.56 10.97
C GLY A 752 -10.59 5.29 11.68
N THR A 753 -9.27 5.15 11.91
CA THR A 753 -8.69 3.99 12.60
C THR A 753 -7.89 4.44 13.81
N MET A 754 -8.07 3.75 14.96
CA MET A 754 -7.23 3.96 16.14
C MET A 754 -5.86 3.32 15.93
N GLU A 755 -4.80 4.14 16.04
CA GLU A 755 -3.43 3.72 15.70
C GLU A 755 -2.56 3.57 16.95
N PRO A 756 -2.13 2.35 17.28
CA PRO A 756 -1.22 2.11 18.41
C PRO A 756 0.25 2.29 18.07
N TYR A 757 0.61 2.62 16.82
CA TYR A 757 1.95 2.43 16.28
C TYR A 757 2.93 3.59 16.56
N VAL A 758 4.19 3.43 16.10
CA VAL A 758 5.28 4.40 16.34
C VAL A 758 5.23 5.54 15.32
N GLU A 759 5.08 5.23 14.05
CA GLU A 759 5.15 6.21 12.97
C GLU A 759 4.00 7.22 13.05
N VAL A 760 2.78 6.70 13.19
CA VAL A 760 1.56 7.45 13.48
C VAL A 760 0.87 6.77 14.66
N GLY A 761 0.61 7.49 15.76
CA GLY A 761 -0.17 6.95 16.86
C GLY A 761 0.54 6.86 18.22
N SER A 762 -0.03 6.02 19.07
CA SER A 762 0.17 6.04 20.52
C SER A 762 1.58 5.67 20.97
N ALA A 763 2.21 4.66 20.37
CA ALA A 763 3.54 4.20 20.78
C ALA A 763 4.61 5.29 20.58
N GLY A 764 4.54 5.99 19.43
CA GLY A 764 5.47 7.09 19.17
C GLY A 764 5.30 8.27 20.11
N VAL A 765 4.06 8.65 20.42
CA VAL A 765 3.76 9.71 21.41
C VAL A 765 4.25 9.28 22.80
N LEU A 766 3.98 8.04 23.21
CA LEU A 766 4.44 7.51 24.50
C LEU A 766 5.95 7.60 24.66
N GLN A 767 6.74 7.19 23.66
CA GLN A 767 8.20 7.24 23.73
C GLN A 767 8.70 8.64 24.04
N VAL A 768 8.04 9.67 23.50
CA VAL A 768 8.42 11.06 23.73
C VAL A 768 7.96 11.57 25.09
N LEU A 769 6.70 11.28 25.49
CA LEU A 769 6.17 11.66 26.81
C LEU A 769 7.04 11.13 27.96
N LEU A 770 7.52 9.88 27.87
CA LEU A 770 8.41 9.28 28.87
C LEU A 770 9.71 10.08 29.00
N ARG A 771 10.29 10.55 27.91
CA ARG A 771 11.53 11.32 27.88
C ARG A 771 11.35 12.76 28.37
N TYR A 772 10.14 13.30 28.27
CA TYR A 772 9.78 14.58 28.88
C TYR A 772 9.47 14.47 30.38
N GLY A 773 9.37 13.25 30.92
CA GLY A 773 8.99 12.99 32.31
C GLY A 773 7.50 13.28 32.60
N ASP A 774 6.65 13.36 31.58
CA ASP A 774 5.21 13.55 31.73
C ASP A 774 4.52 12.22 32.06
N THR A 775 4.57 11.86 33.34
CA THR A 775 4.11 10.57 33.84
C THR A 775 2.60 10.41 33.77
N ASP A 776 1.82 11.46 33.83
CA ASP A 776 0.36 11.39 33.83
C ASP A 776 -0.19 11.20 32.41
N ALA A 777 0.32 11.97 31.44
CA ALA A 777 0.02 11.76 30.04
C ALA A 777 0.49 10.39 29.54
N ALA A 778 1.71 9.97 29.93
CA ALA A 778 2.24 8.65 29.59
C ALA A 778 1.35 7.52 30.13
N ARG A 779 0.87 7.58 31.38
CA ARG A 779 -0.06 6.58 31.94
C ARG A 779 -1.38 6.51 31.18
N THR A 780 -1.86 7.64 30.71
CA THR A 780 -3.12 7.69 29.95
C THR A 780 -2.96 6.95 28.64
N VAL A 781 -1.86 7.17 27.89
CA VAL A 781 -1.58 6.49 26.62
C VAL A 781 -1.24 5.01 26.82
N LEU A 782 -0.49 4.65 27.89
CA LEU A 782 -0.09 3.28 28.18
C LEU A 782 -1.27 2.31 28.32
N ARG A 783 -2.42 2.77 28.87
CA ARG A 783 -3.61 1.93 28.97
C ARG A 783 -4.17 1.49 27.62
N GLY A 784 -3.96 2.31 26.57
CA GLY A 784 -4.33 2.00 25.20
C GLY A 784 -3.39 1.02 24.50
N LEU A 785 -2.16 0.81 25.01
CA LEU A 785 -1.15 -0.02 24.36
C LEU A 785 -1.11 -1.49 24.83
N ASP A 786 -2.05 -1.92 25.70
CA ASP A 786 -2.24 -3.35 26.02
C ASP A 786 -2.99 -4.08 24.87
N VAL A 787 -2.55 -3.79 23.65
CA VAL A 787 -3.02 -4.45 22.42
C VAL A 787 -2.42 -5.85 22.35
N ARG A 788 -3.24 -6.87 22.21
CA ARG A 788 -2.79 -8.27 22.18
C ARG A 788 -2.39 -8.72 20.78
N TYR A 789 -3.02 -8.17 19.75
CA TYR A 789 -2.93 -8.60 18.37
C TYR A 789 -2.83 -7.41 17.42
N SER A 790 -2.03 -7.55 16.38
CA SER A 790 -1.92 -6.60 15.29
C SER A 790 -1.72 -7.33 13.98
N VAL A 791 -2.32 -6.83 12.92
CA VAL A 791 -2.16 -7.37 11.56
C VAL A 791 -0.75 -7.13 11.03
N MET A 792 -0.08 -6.08 11.53
CA MET A 792 1.24 -5.67 11.08
C MET A 792 2.31 -6.08 12.10
N PRO A 793 3.33 -6.85 11.70
CA PRO A 793 4.39 -7.29 12.61
C PRO A 793 5.55 -6.30 12.77
N GLY A 794 5.74 -5.35 11.82
CA GLY A 794 6.93 -4.49 11.67
C GLY A 794 7.15 -3.48 12.79
N TYR A 795 8.11 -2.56 12.55
CA TYR A 795 8.50 -1.54 13.54
C TYR A 795 7.64 -0.27 13.46
N ALA A 796 7.60 0.37 12.31
CA ALA A 796 6.93 1.67 12.16
C ALA A 796 5.42 1.59 12.32
N PHE A 797 4.83 0.66 11.58
CA PHE A 797 3.44 0.26 11.62
C PHE A 797 3.36 -1.20 12.01
N GLY A 798 3.47 -1.50 13.31
CA GLY A 798 3.36 -2.89 13.68
C GLY A 798 3.65 -3.17 15.16
N MET A 799 3.40 -4.43 15.53
CA MET A 799 3.48 -4.88 16.90
C MET A 799 4.88 -4.74 17.51
N ALA A 800 5.94 -4.93 16.70
CA ALA A 800 7.31 -4.79 17.21
C ALA A 800 7.59 -3.36 17.71
N GLY A 801 7.11 -2.32 17.03
CA GLY A 801 7.26 -0.95 17.50
C GLY A 801 6.46 -0.63 18.76
N VAL A 802 5.25 -1.21 18.89
CA VAL A 802 4.45 -1.10 20.12
C VAL A 802 5.20 -1.74 21.29
N ALA A 803 5.75 -2.94 21.08
CA ALA A 803 6.57 -3.62 22.09
C ALA A 803 7.82 -2.80 22.47
N ASP A 804 8.45 -2.14 21.51
CA ASP A 804 9.61 -1.27 21.76
C ASP A 804 9.27 -0.08 22.67
N ALA A 805 8.10 0.55 22.46
CA ALA A 805 7.60 1.63 23.32
C ALA A 805 7.27 1.14 24.74
N LEU A 806 6.77 -0.11 24.87
CA LEU A 806 6.54 -0.71 26.20
C LEU A 806 7.85 -1.09 26.92
N LEU A 807 8.92 -1.41 26.18
CA LEU A 807 10.25 -1.56 26.79
C LEU A 807 10.75 -0.22 27.36
N ASP A 808 10.53 0.89 26.65
CA ASP A 808 10.79 2.23 27.20
C ASP A 808 9.94 2.47 28.46
N ALA A 809 8.66 2.15 28.43
CA ALA A 809 7.80 2.31 29.60
C ALA A 809 8.33 1.53 30.81
N ALA A 810 8.76 0.28 30.63
CA ALA A 810 9.36 -0.51 31.69
C ALA A 810 10.66 0.11 32.26
N GLU A 811 11.51 0.65 31.38
CA GLU A 811 12.76 1.29 31.77
C GLU A 811 12.55 2.62 32.52
N PHE A 812 11.70 3.52 31.98
CA PHE A 812 11.49 4.85 32.52
C PHE A 812 10.61 4.87 33.78
N THR A 813 9.66 3.92 33.90
CA THR A 813 8.77 3.85 35.07
C THR A 813 9.26 2.87 36.16
N GLY A 814 10.12 1.91 35.82
CA GLY A 814 10.54 0.80 36.70
C GLY A 814 9.48 -0.30 36.85
N ASP A 815 8.32 -0.17 36.16
CA ASP A 815 7.23 -1.19 36.21
C ASP A 815 7.48 -2.31 35.19
N ARG A 816 7.83 -3.48 35.70
CA ARG A 816 8.12 -4.68 34.89
C ARG A 816 6.91 -5.25 34.16
N SER A 817 5.69 -4.87 34.53
CA SER A 817 4.48 -5.36 33.85
C SER A 817 4.49 -4.95 32.37
N TYR A 818 5.00 -3.78 32.03
CA TYR A 818 5.13 -3.33 30.64
C TYR A 818 6.11 -4.19 29.83
N ARG A 819 7.21 -4.66 30.45
CA ARG A 819 8.12 -5.62 29.83
C ARG A 819 7.42 -6.95 29.54
N HIS A 820 6.59 -7.46 30.46
CA HIS A 820 5.83 -8.69 30.23
C HIS A 820 4.82 -8.52 29.07
N THR A 821 4.19 -7.36 28.96
CA THR A 821 3.31 -7.07 27.82
C THR A 821 4.11 -7.04 26.50
N ALA A 822 5.28 -6.38 26.47
CA ALA A 822 6.15 -6.37 25.30
C ALA A 822 6.58 -7.78 24.87
N LEU A 823 6.96 -8.63 25.85
CA LEU A 823 7.35 -10.02 25.58
C LEU A 823 6.18 -10.83 24.96
N ARG A 824 4.95 -10.67 25.47
CA ARG A 824 3.75 -11.31 24.91
C ARG A 824 3.52 -10.85 23.47
N GLN A 825 3.67 -9.56 23.19
CA GLN A 825 3.50 -9.00 21.85
C GLN A 825 4.56 -9.53 20.86
N LEU A 826 5.80 -9.66 21.29
CA LEU A 826 6.88 -10.24 20.47
C LEU A 826 6.73 -11.76 20.30
N ASP A 827 6.23 -12.49 21.30
CA ASP A 827 5.90 -13.91 21.16
C ASP A 827 4.73 -14.11 20.17
N PHE A 828 3.75 -13.22 20.17
CA PHE A 828 2.73 -13.19 19.14
C PHE A 828 3.34 -13.00 17.74
N VAL A 829 4.23 -12.01 17.54
CA VAL A 829 4.94 -11.82 16.26
C VAL A 829 5.70 -13.10 15.87
N ARG A 830 6.40 -13.73 16.81
CA ARG A 830 7.14 -14.96 16.58
C ARG A 830 6.24 -16.11 16.14
N ARG A 831 5.13 -16.34 16.83
CA ARG A 831 4.22 -17.48 16.58
C ARG A 831 3.42 -17.33 15.28
N VAL A 832 3.05 -16.11 14.93
CA VAL A 832 2.14 -15.84 13.81
C VAL A 832 2.89 -15.43 12.55
N PHE A 833 3.89 -14.57 12.65
CA PHE A 833 4.52 -13.94 11.48
C PHE A 833 5.91 -14.47 11.13
N LEU A 834 6.68 -14.98 12.09
CA LEU A 834 7.95 -15.60 11.75
C LEU A 834 7.74 -17.03 11.25
N PHE A 835 8.32 -17.35 10.10
CA PHE A 835 8.19 -18.66 9.49
C PHE A 835 9.44 -19.03 8.67
N GLU A 836 9.68 -20.32 8.51
CA GLU A 836 10.68 -20.83 7.56
C GLU A 836 10.11 -20.80 6.14
N PRO A 837 10.72 -20.03 5.21
CA PRO A 837 10.28 -20.03 3.83
C PRO A 837 10.32 -21.42 3.22
N ALA A 838 9.29 -21.77 2.43
CA ALA A 838 9.21 -23.05 1.74
C ALA A 838 10.41 -23.24 0.78
N GLU A 839 10.83 -24.48 0.57
CA GLU A 839 11.97 -24.84 -0.31
C GLU A 839 11.81 -24.32 -1.74
N ARG A 840 10.57 -24.20 -2.22
CA ARG A 840 10.25 -23.63 -3.55
C ARG A 840 10.81 -22.23 -3.79
N PHE A 841 11.09 -21.46 -2.74
CA PHE A 841 11.67 -20.12 -2.84
C PHE A 841 13.20 -20.09 -2.99
N GLY A 842 13.88 -21.25 -2.91
CA GLY A 842 15.28 -21.38 -3.28
C GLY A 842 16.29 -20.65 -2.39
N LEU A 843 15.93 -20.26 -1.16
CA LEU A 843 16.90 -19.64 -0.25
C LEU A 843 17.97 -20.66 0.18
N PRO A 844 19.26 -20.25 0.16
CA PRO A 844 20.35 -21.15 0.52
C PRO A 844 20.29 -21.53 2.00
N ARG A 845 20.09 -22.80 2.30
CA ARG A 845 20.18 -23.39 3.64
C ARG A 845 21.58 -23.93 3.86
N ALA A 846 22.19 -23.64 5.00
CA ALA A 846 23.47 -24.21 5.38
C ALA A 846 23.30 -25.13 6.60
N ASP A 847 23.81 -26.35 6.51
CA ASP A 847 23.78 -27.32 7.60
C ASP A 847 24.40 -26.75 8.89
N GLY A 848 23.73 -26.97 10.03
CA GLY A 848 24.20 -26.56 11.35
C GLY A 848 24.04 -25.07 11.68
N ARG A 849 23.30 -24.29 10.90
CA ARG A 849 22.95 -22.90 11.18
C ARG A 849 21.54 -22.77 11.77
N PRO A 850 21.21 -21.62 12.45
CA PRO A 850 19.85 -21.38 12.90
C PRO A 850 18.87 -21.39 11.72
N PRO A 851 17.59 -21.74 11.93
CA PRO A 851 16.58 -21.70 10.90
C PRO A 851 16.46 -20.31 10.29
N LEU A 852 16.14 -20.23 8.99
CA LEU A 852 15.89 -18.96 8.34
C LEU A 852 14.46 -18.52 8.67
N LEU A 853 14.31 -17.47 9.47
CA LEU A 853 12.99 -16.96 9.84
C LEU A 853 12.66 -15.70 9.05
N GLY A 854 11.82 -15.85 8.02
CA GLY A 854 11.29 -14.74 7.24
C GLY A 854 10.14 -14.05 7.95
N LEU A 855 9.95 -12.77 7.62
CA LEU A 855 8.85 -11.95 8.08
C LEU A 855 8.10 -11.36 6.88
N PRO A 856 6.76 -11.40 6.86
CA PRO A 856 6.01 -10.66 5.86
C PRO A 856 6.25 -9.15 6.01
N GLY A 857 6.46 -8.47 4.90
CA GLY A 857 6.41 -7.03 4.83
C GLY A 857 4.99 -6.49 4.92
N ASP A 858 4.86 -5.18 4.75
CA ASP A 858 3.56 -4.52 4.78
C ASP A 858 2.62 -5.11 3.72
N GLY A 859 1.35 -5.32 4.11
CA GLY A 859 0.33 -6.00 3.29
C GLY A 859 0.39 -7.53 3.30
N LEU A 860 1.36 -8.16 3.97
CA LEU A 860 1.47 -9.61 4.20
C LEU A 860 1.62 -10.46 2.93
N LEU A 861 1.90 -9.85 1.76
CA LEU A 861 1.95 -10.54 0.46
C LEU A 861 3.30 -11.17 0.17
N ARG A 862 4.38 -10.56 0.61
CA ARG A 862 5.78 -10.94 0.37
C ARG A 862 6.62 -10.63 1.60
N CYS A 863 7.78 -11.26 1.72
CA CYS A 863 8.76 -10.89 2.75
C CYS A 863 9.48 -9.61 2.38
N SER A 864 9.86 -8.82 3.41
CA SER A 864 10.75 -7.67 3.30
C SER A 864 11.79 -7.69 4.41
N THR A 865 12.97 -7.13 4.13
CA THR A 865 14.05 -7.05 5.12
C THR A 865 14.28 -5.64 5.64
N ASP A 866 13.59 -4.63 5.14
CA ASP A 866 13.78 -3.23 5.52
C ASP A 866 13.55 -2.98 7.04
N TYR A 867 13.95 -1.78 7.49
CA TYR A 867 13.86 -1.42 8.90
C TYR A 867 12.44 -1.07 9.35
N LEU A 868 11.67 -0.32 8.56
CA LEU A 868 10.38 0.19 9.01
C LEU A 868 9.28 -0.86 9.00
N THR A 869 9.22 -1.70 7.95
CA THR A 869 8.12 -2.66 7.75
C THR A 869 8.55 -4.11 7.76
N GLY A 870 9.85 -4.37 7.63
CA GLY A 870 10.42 -5.69 7.43
C GLY A 870 11.20 -6.26 8.61
N SER A 871 12.02 -7.24 8.29
CA SER A 871 12.75 -8.06 9.27
C SER A 871 13.77 -7.30 10.09
N ALA A 872 14.41 -6.22 9.56
CA ALA A 872 15.48 -5.53 10.24
C ALA A 872 15.01 -4.74 11.47
N GLY A 873 13.81 -4.12 11.40
CA GLY A 873 13.23 -3.46 12.57
C GLY A 873 12.85 -4.44 13.67
N VAL A 874 12.24 -5.57 13.30
CA VAL A 874 11.91 -6.65 14.25
C VAL A 874 13.18 -7.22 14.89
N LEU A 875 14.25 -7.43 14.11
CA LEU A 875 15.55 -7.84 14.63
C LEU A 875 16.07 -6.90 15.72
N ARG A 876 15.95 -5.59 15.52
CA ARG A 876 16.38 -4.58 16.51
C ARG A 876 15.61 -4.68 17.82
N VAL A 877 14.31 -4.89 17.77
CA VAL A 877 13.47 -5.01 18.98
C VAL A 877 13.78 -6.33 19.70
N LEU A 878 13.93 -7.45 18.97
CA LEU A 878 14.36 -8.72 19.54
C LEU A 878 15.74 -8.62 20.21
N HIS A 879 16.68 -7.94 19.56
CA HIS A 879 18.01 -7.67 20.15
C HIS A 879 17.89 -6.87 21.46
N ARG A 880 17.07 -5.80 21.46
CA ARG A 880 16.83 -4.97 22.64
C ARG A 880 16.24 -5.78 23.80
N VAL A 881 15.30 -6.66 23.52
CA VAL A 881 14.72 -7.56 24.55
C VAL A 881 15.77 -8.49 25.14
N ASN A 882 16.59 -9.11 24.29
CA ASN A 882 17.54 -10.14 24.69
C ASN A 882 18.81 -9.56 25.34
N ARG A 883 19.22 -8.34 24.95
CA ARG A 883 20.53 -7.76 25.36
C ARG A 883 20.41 -6.39 26.01
N GLY A 884 19.24 -5.79 26.04
CA GLY A 884 19.05 -4.43 26.55
C GLY A 884 19.47 -3.36 25.51
N GLY A 885 19.48 -2.12 25.95
CA GLY A 885 19.83 -0.94 25.17
C GLY A 885 18.69 0.04 24.95
N PRO A 886 19.00 1.27 24.50
CA PRO A 886 18.00 2.30 24.26
C PRO A 886 17.17 2.01 22.99
N ALA A 887 16.08 2.75 22.84
CA ALA A 887 15.35 2.82 21.58
C ALA A 887 16.20 3.47 20.47
N ASP A 888 15.96 3.04 19.24
CA ASP A 888 16.79 3.47 18.11
C ASP A 888 16.49 4.94 17.72
N PHE A 889 17.50 5.69 17.33
CA PHE A 889 17.46 7.06 16.78
C PHE A 889 17.02 8.17 17.77
N LEU A 890 16.76 7.89 19.03
CA LEU A 890 16.25 8.87 20.00
C LEU A 890 17.36 9.57 20.84
N LEU A 891 18.62 9.19 20.67
CA LEU A 891 19.80 9.79 21.35
C LEU A 891 19.67 9.82 22.88
N ASP A 892 19.27 8.71 23.49
CA ASP A 892 19.06 8.61 24.95
C ASP A 892 20.35 8.79 25.80
N GLU A 893 21.52 8.70 25.18
CA GLU A 893 22.80 9.01 25.83
C GLU A 893 22.93 10.47 26.29
N VAL A 894 22.14 11.39 25.77
CA VAL A 894 22.16 12.82 26.13
C VAL A 894 21.47 13.09 27.47
N GLY A 895 20.49 12.26 27.82
CA GLY A 895 19.65 12.45 29.00
C GLY A 895 20.10 11.68 30.25
N ARG A 896 21.18 10.88 30.13
CA ARG A 896 21.70 10.02 31.22
C ARG A 896 22.95 10.59 31.93
#